data_9bc2c410e188d09cd2e833ed98ee555b
#
_entry.id   9bc2c410e188d09cd2e833ed98ee555b
#
_cell.length_a   1.000
_cell.length_b   1.000
_cell.length_c   1.000
_cell.angle_alpha   90.00
_cell.angle_beta   90.00
_cell.angle_gamma   90.00
#
_symmetry.space_group_name_H-M   'P 1'
#
loop_
_entity.id
_entity.type
_entity.pdbx_description
1 polymer ?
#
loop_
_entity_poly.entity_id
_entity_poly.type
_entity_poly.pdbx_seq_one_letter_code
_entity_poly.pdbx_strand_id
1 'polypeptide(L)'
;MVTQQRNTPAQSPQDFIRIQDLFYLCLGEWHWFVVSLAVCLGIAVWYLLTTPPVYTRSASILIKDDSKGKSASTDMETFSDFGLFTSNTNVNNEMGTLQSPDLMREVVSRLHLDMDYKVPGRFHRQTVYGRQLPVSVSISSLPEDESATFTLQLSKGGKVTLSDIEWNGESVGETELKGNLGDTIPSGIGKIIVTPTSYYTDDMDIQLYVSRLPFGSAASAYSSSLVVSQTDEKSNIITLSFKDVSTQRAEDVLNTLIAVYNENWVRDKNQIAISTSKFIDGRLGVIEGELGNVDDDISSYKSEHLLPDVQAAANMYMAQASEAKAAIKELDNQVYMARYIRNYLTNKSNDSQLLPANSGIDNPGITTQISEYNSKLLERNSLVSHSSEKNPLVMEMDASLSAMRNALLTSIDNQLVTLNAQIKSQRGYSGQATSQIASNPQQAKYLLSVERQQKVKESLYLYLLQKREENELSQAFTAYNTRIITMPGGSMIPTAPVKKNILLVAFALGILIPVVIIFIRENMNTVVRGRKDLENMTIPFVGEIPLAFRKKSKWYDRKTKTKGNKCAIVVKEKSRNVINEAFRVVRTNLEFVVGKERESNVIMLTSANPGSGKTFITFNLSTSLTIKGKRVIAIDLDLRKGSLSEYVGRPKEGISNYLIGETKTWREIVRKPADDAKLDIIPVGMIPPNPTELLFAERLEQLINDLRKEYDYIFIDCPPVEIVADATIINKWVDITLFIVRAGLLDRAMLPEIEGFYTNRKYKNMSVILNGTDGGSGRYGYKYGYKYGYKYGYHYGYAGYTKEE
;
A
#
# COMPACT_ATOMS: atom_id res chain seq x y z
N MET A 1 -40.19 24.17 46.44
CA MET A 1 -38.75 24.46 46.26
C MET A 1 -38.11 23.26 45.62
N VAL A 2 -37.81 23.34 44.34
CA VAL A 2 -37.29 22.26 43.50
C VAL A 2 -35.78 22.26 43.62
N THR A 3 -35.23 21.16 44.17
CA THR A 3 -33.79 20.96 44.25
C THR A 3 -33.30 20.41 42.95
N GLN A 4 -32.56 21.25 42.20
CA GLN A 4 -31.82 20.84 41.00
C GLN A 4 -30.69 19.86 41.38
N GLN A 5 -30.84 18.61 40.95
CA GLN A 5 -29.71 17.67 40.86
C GLN A 5 -28.79 18.13 39.72
N ARG A 6 -27.59 18.57 40.04
CA ARG A 6 -26.49 18.73 39.10
C ARG A 6 -26.00 17.34 38.68
N ASN A 7 -26.40 16.91 37.50
CA ASN A 7 -25.74 15.81 36.79
C ASN A 7 -24.35 16.30 36.37
N THR A 8 -23.33 15.90 37.09
CA THR A 8 -21.96 15.90 36.57
C THR A 8 -21.82 14.73 35.62
N PRO A 9 -21.40 14.93 34.35
CA PRO A 9 -21.16 13.82 33.47
C PRO A 9 -19.95 13.03 33.99
N ALA A 10 -20.13 11.73 34.15
CA ALA A 10 -19.05 10.81 34.41
C ALA A 10 -18.02 10.88 33.24
N GLN A 11 -16.93 11.55 33.49
CA GLN A 11 -15.76 11.46 32.60
C GLN A 11 -15.20 10.04 32.71
N SER A 12 -15.36 9.27 31.65
CA SER A 12 -14.62 8.03 31.46
C SER A 12 -13.12 8.32 31.65
N PRO A 13 -12.39 7.54 32.40
CA PRO A 13 -10.95 7.71 32.53
C PRO A 13 -10.32 7.28 31.20
N GLN A 14 -10.05 8.24 30.33
CA GLN A 14 -9.13 8.04 29.20
C GLN A 14 -7.71 8.07 29.77
N ASP A 15 -7.24 6.90 30.18
CA ASP A 15 -5.83 6.66 30.51
C ASP A 15 -4.99 6.66 29.21
N PHE A 16 -4.87 7.82 28.57
CA PHE A 16 -3.89 8.00 27.53
C PHE A 16 -2.51 8.17 28.19
N ILE A 17 -1.64 7.19 27.96
CA ILE A 17 -0.22 7.28 28.31
C ILE A 17 0.31 8.57 27.68
N ARG A 18 0.82 9.49 28.50
CA ARG A 18 1.40 10.73 27.96
C ARG A 18 2.63 10.37 27.14
N ILE A 19 2.76 10.97 25.95
CA ILE A 19 3.89 10.72 25.02
C ILE A 19 5.25 10.83 25.74
N GLN A 20 5.37 11.71 26.72
CA GLN A 20 6.58 11.85 27.53
C GLN A 20 6.88 10.61 28.38
N ASP A 21 5.87 9.99 28.97
CA ASP A 21 6.05 8.79 29.81
C ASP A 21 6.45 7.59 28.94
N LEU A 22 5.84 7.47 27.72
CA LEU A 22 6.23 6.46 26.73
C LEU A 22 7.68 6.63 26.29
N PHE A 23 8.13 7.85 26.00
CA PHE A 23 9.52 8.14 25.63
C PHE A 23 10.53 7.68 26.69
N TYR A 24 10.21 7.89 27.94
CA TYR A 24 11.09 7.49 29.04
C TYR A 24 11.09 5.98 29.29
N LEU A 25 9.96 5.32 29.08
CA LEU A 25 9.90 3.85 29.10
C LEU A 25 10.76 3.25 27.98
N CYS A 26 10.67 3.83 26.76
CA CYS A 26 11.51 3.42 25.64
C CYS A 26 13.01 3.60 25.96
N LEU A 27 13.41 4.69 26.59
CA LEU A 27 14.81 4.90 27.04
C LEU A 27 15.25 3.88 28.09
N GLY A 28 14.34 3.41 28.94
CA GLY A 28 14.62 2.37 29.92
C GLY A 28 14.88 1.01 29.30
N GLU A 29 14.23 0.72 28.19
CA GLU A 29 14.24 -0.57 27.50
C GLU A 29 15.05 -0.50 26.18
N TRP A 30 16.05 0.37 26.10
CA TRP A 30 16.86 0.62 24.89
C TRP A 30 17.46 -0.65 24.24
N HIS A 31 17.72 -1.70 25.03
CA HIS A 31 18.25 -2.98 24.53
C HIS A 31 17.35 -3.62 23.48
N TRP A 32 16.02 -3.52 23.64
CA TRP A 32 15.07 -4.05 22.67
C TRP A 32 15.13 -3.32 21.33
N PHE A 33 15.44 -2.01 21.36
CA PHE A 33 15.64 -1.23 20.14
C PHE A 33 16.89 -1.68 19.38
N VAL A 34 17.98 -1.97 20.09
CA VAL A 34 19.21 -2.46 19.45
C VAL A 34 18.96 -3.83 18.81
N VAL A 35 18.30 -4.76 19.51
CA VAL A 35 18.00 -6.09 18.99
C VAL A 35 17.05 -6.00 17.79
N SER A 36 15.96 -5.24 17.92
CA SER A 36 14.99 -5.05 16.85
C SER A 36 15.63 -4.41 15.60
N LEU A 37 16.45 -3.38 15.81
CA LEU A 37 17.16 -2.71 14.73
C LEU A 37 18.15 -3.65 14.02
N ALA A 38 18.90 -4.45 14.78
CA ALA A 38 19.82 -5.43 14.22
C ALA A 38 19.09 -6.49 13.40
N VAL A 39 17.94 -6.98 13.87
CA VAL A 39 17.12 -7.95 13.15
C VAL A 39 16.52 -7.34 11.89
N CYS A 40 15.89 -6.16 11.97
CA CYS A 40 15.28 -5.50 10.82
C CYS A 40 16.31 -5.14 9.75
N LEU A 41 17.46 -4.59 10.13
CA LEU A 41 18.56 -4.30 9.20
C LEU A 41 19.16 -5.58 8.63
N GLY A 42 19.30 -6.64 9.42
CA GLY A 42 19.76 -7.94 8.97
C GLY A 42 18.85 -8.53 7.88
N ILE A 43 17.54 -8.48 8.09
CA ILE A 43 16.55 -8.91 7.10
C ILE A 43 16.62 -8.03 5.84
N ALA A 44 16.75 -6.71 5.99
CA ALA A 44 16.87 -5.79 4.86
C ALA A 44 18.15 -6.06 4.04
N VAL A 45 19.28 -6.30 4.70
CA VAL A 45 20.54 -6.66 4.02
C VAL A 45 20.41 -8.01 3.35
N TRP A 46 19.82 -9.01 4.00
CA TRP A 46 19.53 -10.31 3.40
C TRP A 46 18.68 -10.15 2.13
N TYR A 47 17.60 -9.39 2.21
CA TYR A 47 16.75 -9.10 1.04
C TYR A 47 17.53 -8.42 -0.09
N LEU A 48 18.38 -7.42 0.23
CA LEU A 48 19.19 -6.70 -0.75
C LEU A 48 20.25 -7.58 -1.41
N LEU A 49 20.76 -8.59 -0.71
CA LEU A 49 21.73 -9.54 -1.25
C LEU A 49 21.09 -10.62 -2.13
N THR A 50 19.85 -11.01 -1.81
CA THR A 50 19.14 -12.07 -2.55
C THR A 50 18.36 -11.56 -3.74
N THR A 51 17.97 -10.27 -3.74
CA THR A 51 17.22 -9.68 -4.85
C THR A 51 18.16 -9.24 -5.97
N PRO A 52 17.94 -9.68 -7.23
CA PRO A 52 18.76 -9.26 -8.35
C PRO A 52 18.57 -7.77 -8.65
N PRO A 53 19.63 -7.07 -9.07
CA PRO A 53 19.53 -5.66 -9.46
C PRO A 53 18.73 -5.50 -10.75
N VAL A 54 17.80 -4.56 -10.78
CA VAL A 54 17.01 -4.22 -11.97
C VAL A 54 17.47 -2.85 -12.49
N TYR A 55 17.68 -2.79 -13.79
CA TYR A 55 18.08 -1.58 -14.50
C TYR A 55 16.91 -1.06 -15.34
N THR A 56 16.80 0.24 -15.46
CA THR A 56 15.86 0.87 -16.39
C THR A 56 16.64 1.41 -17.58
N ARG A 57 16.20 1.01 -18.76
CA ARG A 57 16.68 1.57 -20.02
C ARG A 57 15.56 2.37 -20.65
N SER A 58 15.89 3.49 -21.27
CA SER A 58 14.90 4.33 -21.93
C SER A 58 15.36 4.75 -23.31
N ALA A 59 14.38 4.87 -24.20
CA ALA A 59 14.53 5.43 -25.53
C ALA A 59 13.50 6.51 -25.74
N SER A 60 13.81 7.53 -26.51
CA SER A 60 12.83 8.56 -26.88
C SER A 60 12.66 8.58 -28.39
N ILE A 61 11.42 8.51 -28.82
CA ILE A 61 11.04 8.56 -30.24
C ILE A 61 10.12 9.76 -30.47
N LEU A 62 10.30 10.42 -31.59
CA LEU A 62 9.38 11.43 -32.10
C LEU A 62 8.43 10.77 -33.07
N ILE A 63 7.13 10.87 -32.84
CA ILE A 63 6.11 10.52 -33.82
C ILE A 63 5.98 11.67 -34.80
N LYS A 64 6.17 11.38 -36.10
CA LYS A 64 6.01 12.36 -37.16
C LYS A 64 4.53 12.71 -37.30
N ASP A 65 4.25 14.00 -37.43
CA ASP A 65 2.91 14.49 -37.73
C ASP A 65 2.73 14.53 -39.25
N ASP A 66 1.96 13.61 -39.80
CA ASP A 66 1.67 13.56 -41.23
C ASP A 66 0.86 14.77 -41.71
N SER A 67 0.30 15.56 -40.78
CA SER A 67 -0.52 16.74 -41.14
C SER A 67 0.30 17.92 -41.68
N LYS A 68 1.60 17.99 -41.39
CA LYS A 68 2.48 19.12 -41.81
C LYS A 68 3.20 18.91 -43.14
N GLY A 69 3.05 17.74 -43.77
CA GLY A 69 3.72 17.44 -45.04
C GLY A 69 2.94 17.78 -46.33
N LYS A 70 1.67 18.14 -46.22
CA LYS A 70 0.91 18.61 -47.40
C LYS A 70 1.25 20.08 -47.63
N SER A 71 2.16 20.32 -48.55
CA SER A 71 2.38 21.67 -49.14
C SER A 71 1.04 22.27 -49.53
N ALA A 72 0.67 23.36 -48.88
CA ALA A 72 -0.54 24.10 -49.21
C ALA A 72 -0.48 24.55 -50.67
N SER A 73 -1.33 23.93 -51.53
CA SER A 73 -1.78 24.66 -52.72
C SER A 73 -2.69 25.78 -52.22
N THR A 74 -2.51 26.96 -52.74
CA THR A 74 -2.99 28.29 -52.33
C THR A 74 -4.51 28.41 -52.16
N ASP A 75 -5.30 27.40 -52.52
CA ASP A 75 -6.76 27.39 -52.43
C ASP A 75 -7.32 26.74 -51.15
N MET A 76 -6.41 26.24 -50.27
CA MET A 76 -6.80 25.49 -49.04
C MET A 76 -6.78 26.35 -47.77
N GLU A 77 -6.26 27.59 -47.83
CA GLU A 77 -6.23 28.51 -46.68
C GLU A 77 -7.63 29.04 -46.31
N THR A 78 -8.58 29.09 -47.25
CA THR A 78 -9.94 29.53 -46.99
C THR A 78 -10.79 28.53 -46.19
N PHE A 79 -10.37 27.26 -46.07
CA PHE A 79 -11.11 26.24 -45.32
C PHE A 79 -10.53 25.89 -43.96
N SER A 80 -9.32 26.37 -43.65
CA SER A 80 -8.71 26.15 -42.33
C SER A 80 -9.42 26.92 -41.21
N ASP A 81 -10.12 28.00 -41.55
CA ASP A 81 -10.87 28.82 -40.59
C ASP A 81 -12.14 28.18 -40.05
N PHE A 82 -12.59 27.06 -40.64
CA PHE A 82 -13.74 26.32 -40.13
C PHE A 82 -13.39 25.26 -39.06
N GLY A 83 -12.16 25.19 -38.56
CA GLY A 83 -11.79 24.39 -37.39
C GLY A 83 -11.86 22.86 -37.58
N LEU A 84 -11.94 22.39 -38.85
CA LEU A 84 -12.15 20.98 -39.21
C LEU A 84 -10.84 20.20 -39.49
N PHE A 85 -9.68 20.83 -39.32
CA PHE A 85 -8.38 20.23 -39.65
C PHE A 85 -7.42 20.21 -38.48
N THR A 86 -7.84 19.61 -37.38
CA THR A 86 -6.88 19.08 -36.42
C THR A 86 -6.80 17.56 -36.60
N SER A 87 -6.10 17.08 -37.60
CA SER A 87 -5.59 15.74 -37.61
C SER A 87 -4.43 15.70 -36.62
N ASN A 88 -4.73 15.77 -35.33
CA ASN A 88 -3.79 15.30 -34.34
C ASN A 88 -3.58 13.82 -34.62
N THR A 89 -2.42 13.44 -35.14
CA THR A 89 -1.94 12.09 -34.96
C THR A 89 -2.06 11.86 -33.47
N ASN A 90 -3.02 11.03 -33.07
CA ASN A 90 -3.36 10.91 -31.67
C ASN A 90 -2.22 10.15 -30.99
N VAL A 91 -1.25 10.87 -30.45
CA VAL A 91 -0.07 10.30 -29.79
C VAL A 91 -0.48 9.25 -28.76
N ASN A 92 -1.68 9.42 -28.16
CA ASN A 92 -2.24 8.44 -27.23
C ASN A 92 -2.56 7.09 -27.91
N ASN A 93 -3.02 7.12 -29.17
CA ASN A 93 -3.27 5.88 -29.93
C ASN A 93 -1.94 5.20 -30.25
N GLU A 94 -0.94 5.96 -30.65
CA GLU A 94 0.40 5.41 -30.92
C GLU A 94 1.05 4.86 -29.65
N MET A 95 0.84 5.50 -28.50
CA MET A 95 1.26 4.96 -27.21
C MET A 95 0.55 3.64 -26.88
N GLY A 96 -0.76 3.55 -27.16
CA GLY A 96 -1.53 2.31 -27.03
C GLY A 96 -1.00 1.20 -27.94
N THR A 97 -0.67 1.53 -29.19
CA THR A 97 -0.08 0.60 -30.14
C THR A 97 1.28 0.07 -29.68
N LEU A 98 2.15 0.97 -29.17
CA LEU A 98 3.45 0.59 -28.62
C LEU A 98 3.35 -0.28 -27.37
N GLN A 99 2.26 -0.20 -26.62
CA GLN A 99 1.97 -1.06 -25.46
C GLN A 99 1.21 -2.33 -25.84
N SER A 100 0.88 -2.52 -27.12
CA SER A 100 0.10 -3.69 -27.56
C SER A 100 0.80 -4.99 -27.18
N PRO A 101 0.07 -5.96 -26.61
CA PRO A 101 0.60 -7.30 -26.33
C PRO A 101 1.07 -8.02 -27.59
N ASP A 102 0.46 -7.76 -28.74
CA ASP A 102 0.84 -8.40 -30.01
C ASP A 102 2.18 -7.89 -30.51
N LEU A 103 2.44 -6.59 -30.34
CA LEU A 103 3.75 -6.02 -30.67
C LEU A 103 4.85 -6.62 -29.80
N MET A 104 4.60 -6.76 -28.50
CA MET A 104 5.55 -7.38 -27.58
C MET A 104 5.73 -8.88 -27.88
N ARG A 105 4.69 -9.57 -28.31
CA ARG A 105 4.78 -10.96 -28.73
C ARG A 105 5.74 -11.14 -29.89
N GLU A 106 5.69 -10.24 -30.88
CA GLU A 106 6.63 -10.27 -32.01
C GLU A 106 8.08 -9.98 -31.57
N VAL A 107 8.26 -9.07 -30.60
CA VAL A 107 9.58 -8.79 -29.99
C VAL A 107 10.13 -10.03 -29.28
N VAL A 108 9.29 -10.68 -28.45
CA VAL A 108 9.65 -11.92 -27.73
C VAL A 108 10.05 -13.02 -28.71
N SER A 109 9.30 -13.18 -29.82
CA SER A 109 9.61 -14.15 -30.87
C SER A 109 10.95 -13.89 -31.54
N ARG A 110 11.24 -12.64 -31.93
CA ARG A 110 12.47 -12.25 -32.63
C ARG A 110 13.73 -12.38 -31.77
N LEU A 111 13.60 -12.09 -30.48
CA LEU A 111 14.72 -12.13 -29.54
C LEU A 111 14.79 -13.45 -28.75
N HIS A 112 13.88 -14.39 -28.99
CA HIS A 112 13.76 -15.65 -28.24
C HIS A 112 13.72 -15.43 -26.71
N LEU A 113 12.90 -14.46 -26.25
CA LEU A 113 12.81 -14.09 -24.83
C LEU A 113 11.92 -15.04 -24.02
N ASP A 114 11.29 -16.01 -24.64
CA ASP A 114 10.67 -17.15 -23.99
C ASP A 114 11.70 -18.03 -23.24
N MET A 115 12.98 -17.95 -23.64
CA MET A 115 14.11 -18.65 -23.00
C MET A 115 14.88 -17.71 -22.08
N ASP A 116 15.02 -18.07 -20.81
CA ASP A 116 15.83 -17.32 -19.81
C ASP A 116 17.00 -18.20 -19.34
N TYR A 117 18.19 -17.63 -19.30
CA TYR A 117 19.43 -18.30 -18.92
C TYR A 117 20.02 -17.66 -17.69
N LYS A 118 20.32 -18.48 -16.66
CA LYS A 118 20.89 -18.01 -15.39
C LYS A 118 22.10 -18.82 -14.99
N VAL A 119 23.12 -18.17 -14.47
CA VAL A 119 24.29 -18.82 -13.85
C VAL A 119 24.19 -18.76 -12.33
N PRO A 120 24.75 -19.74 -11.59
CA PRO A 120 24.80 -19.68 -10.13
C PRO A 120 25.66 -18.50 -9.68
N GLY A 121 25.07 -17.59 -8.90
CA GLY A 121 25.77 -16.51 -8.23
C GLY A 121 25.91 -16.79 -6.74
N ARG A 122 26.68 -15.96 -6.03
CA ARG A 122 26.94 -16.14 -4.58
C ARG A 122 25.67 -16.06 -3.71
N PHE A 123 24.73 -15.19 -4.04
CA PHE A 123 23.51 -14.97 -3.25
C PHE A 123 22.23 -15.14 -4.06
N HIS A 124 22.27 -14.92 -5.36
CA HIS A 124 21.18 -15.11 -6.30
C HIS A 124 21.71 -15.56 -7.65
N ARG A 125 20.85 -16.22 -8.44
CA ARG A 125 21.16 -16.59 -9.81
C ARG A 125 21.24 -15.33 -10.67
N GLN A 126 22.28 -15.22 -11.50
CA GLN A 126 22.50 -14.08 -12.40
C GLN A 126 21.99 -14.41 -13.79
N THR A 127 21.13 -13.57 -14.37
CA THR A 127 20.67 -13.72 -15.75
C THR A 127 21.80 -13.39 -16.72
N VAL A 128 21.98 -14.26 -17.68
CA VAL A 128 23.01 -14.17 -18.76
C VAL A 128 22.27 -13.94 -20.07
N TYR A 129 22.69 -12.93 -20.84
CA TYR A 129 22.08 -12.58 -22.11
C TYR A 129 23.11 -11.98 -23.09
N GLY A 130 22.83 -12.14 -24.38
CA GLY A 130 23.63 -11.54 -25.47
C GLY A 130 25.10 -11.96 -25.42
N ARG A 131 26.01 -11.01 -25.22
CA ARG A 131 27.48 -11.25 -25.24
C ARG A 131 27.99 -12.19 -24.15
N GLN A 132 27.22 -12.38 -23.10
CA GLN A 132 27.58 -13.25 -21.99
C GLN A 132 27.04 -14.66 -22.14
N LEU A 133 26.17 -14.92 -23.15
CA LEU A 133 25.53 -16.20 -23.37
C LEU A 133 26.39 -17.07 -24.32
N PRO A 134 27.02 -18.13 -23.81
CA PRO A 134 27.92 -18.95 -24.65
C PRO A 134 27.14 -19.91 -25.55
N VAL A 135 25.92 -20.28 -25.19
CA VAL A 135 25.13 -21.28 -25.94
C VAL A 135 23.67 -20.83 -26.04
N SER A 136 23.03 -21.14 -27.15
CA SER A 136 21.60 -20.99 -27.35
C SER A 136 20.95 -22.37 -27.36
N VAL A 137 19.82 -22.49 -26.70
CA VAL A 137 19.05 -23.74 -26.63
C VAL A 137 17.78 -23.61 -27.43
N SER A 138 17.47 -24.62 -28.22
CA SER A 138 16.23 -24.78 -28.96
C SER A 138 15.59 -26.10 -28.55
N ILE A 139 14.29 -26.06 -28.24
CA ILE A 139 13.51 -27.24 -27.88
C ILE A 139 12.49 -27.47 -28.99
N SER A 140 12.71 -28.49 -29.77
CA SER A 140 11.78 -28.89 -30.83
C SER A 140 10.65 -29.74 -30.25
N SER A 141 9.44 -29.51 -30.71
CA SER A 141 8.22 -30.26 -30.34
C SER A 141 7.61 -29.90 -28.98
N LEU A 142 8.12 -28.88 -28.26
CA LEU A 142 7.44 -28.35 -27.08
C LEU A 142 6.41 -27.28 -27.50
N PRO A 143 5.12 -27.44 -27.19
CA PRO A 143 4.09 -26.44 -27.48
C PRO A 143 4.43 -25.04 -26.91
N GLU A 144 3.90 -24.01 -27.56
CA GLU A 144 4.19 -22.61 -27.16
C GLU A 144 3.60 -22.22 -25.79
N ASP A 145 2.58 -22.94 -25.37
CA ASP A 145 1.86 -22.72 -24.10
C ASP A 145 2.42 -23.51 -22.91
N GLU A 146 3.50 -24.26 -23.11
CA GLU A 146 4.13 -25.08 -22.08
C GLU A 146 5.47 -24.53 -21.60
N SER A 147 5.76 -24.77 -20.31
CA SER A 147 7.00 -24.38 -19.66
C SER A 147 7.94 -25.56 -19.48
N ALA A 148 9.23 -25.30 -19.55
CA ALA A 148 10.27 -26.28 -19.24
C ALA A 148 11.41 -25.61 -18.46
N THR A 149 11.96 -26.32 -17.47
CA THR A 149 13.19 -25.90 -16.79
C THR A 149 14.18 -27.05 -16.73
N PHE A 150 15.45 -26.75 -16.84
CA PHE A 150 16.53 -27.73 -16.69
C PHE A 150 17.87 -27.07 -16.41
N THR A 151 18.77 -27.85 -15.86
CA THR A 151 20.15 -27.45 -15.61
C THR A 151 21.03 -27.96 -16.75
N LEU A 152 21.75 -27.07 -17.41
CA LEU A 152 22.69 -27.37 -18.48
C LEU A 152 24.11 -27.16 -17.95
N GLN A 153 24.88 -28.22 -17.89
CA GLN A 153 26.32 -28.16 -17.58
C GLN A 153 27.08 -28.22 -18.89
N LEU A 154 27.79 -27.16 -19.22
CA LEU A 154 28.70 -27.09 -20.34
C LEU A 154 30.12 -27.37 -19.85
N SER A 155 30.74 -28.46 -20.28
CA SER A 155 32.10 -28.84 -19.91
C SER A 155 33.07 -28.58 -21.06
N LYS A 156 34.35 -28.53 -20.74
CA LYS A 156 35.43 -28.35 -21.73
C LYS A 156 35.32 -29.34 -22.90
N GLY A 157 35.58 -28.84 -24.10
CA GLY A 157 35.49 -29.63 -25.32
C GLY A 157 34.05 -29.83 -25.82
N GLY A 158 33.12 -28.94 -25.46
CA GLY A 158 31.76 -28.92 -26.01
C GLY A 158 30.85 -30.03 -25.54
N LYS A 159 31.16 -30.69 -24.44
CA LYS A 159 30.28 -31.70 -23.83
C LYS A 159 29.16 -31.03 -23.06
N VAL A 160 27.94 -31.45 -23.32
CA VAL A 160 26.71 -30.94 -22.68
C VAL A 160 26.12 -32.04 -21.82
N THR A 161 25.81 -31.71 -20.59
CA THR A 161 25.04 -32.56 -19.69
C THR A 161 23.76 -31.77 -19.24
N LEU A 162 22.59 -32.37 -19.41
CA LEU A 162 21.31 -31.84 -18.98
C LEU A 162 20.84 -32.62 -17.75
N SER A 163 20.43 -31.91 -16.71
CA SER A 163 19.89 -32.50 -15.47
C SER A 163 18.72 -31.71 -14.99
N ASP A 164 17.99 -32.23 -13.98
CA ASP A 164 16.87 -31.58 -13.33
C ASP A 164 15.80 -31.08 -14.32
N ILE A 165 15.40 -31.96 -15.25
CA ILE A 165 14.44 -31.62 -16.29
C ILE A 165 13.03 -31.62 -15.69
N GLU A 166 12.37 -30.49 -15.76
CA GLU A 166 11.00 -30.31 -15.34
C GLU A 166 10.13 -29.86 -16.53
N TRP A 167 8.92 -30.36 -16.60
CA TRP A 167 7.88 -30.01 -17.56
C TRP A 167 6.67 -29.53 -16.84
N ASN A 168 6.27 -28.29 -17.09
CA ASN A 168 5.15 -27.62 -16.39
C ASN A 168 5.27 -27.69 -14.86
N GLY A 169 6.52 -27.71 -14.33
CA GLY A 169 6.80 -27.79 -12.91
C GLY A 169 6.83 -29.21 -12.33
N GLU A 170 6.62 -30.24 -13.15
CA GLU A 170 6.76 -31.65 -12.76
C GLU A 170 8.08 -32.24 -13.26
N SER A 171 8.81 -32.95 -12.41
CA SER A 171 10.06 -33.61 -12.79
C SER A 171 9.80 -34.76 -13.76
N VAL A 172 10.50 -34.75 -14.88
CA VAL A 172 10.38 -35.80 -15.95
C VAL A 172 11.09 -37.11 -15.56
N GLY A 173 11.83 -37.14 -14.45
CA GLY A 173 12.43 -38.37 -13.91
C GLY A 173 13.71 -38.81 -14.62
N GLU A 174 14.19 -38.06 -15.58
CA GLU A 174 15.48 -38.31 -16.25
C GLU A 174 16.65 -37.81 -15.39
N THR A 175 17.60 -38.68 -15.07
CA THR A 175 18.68 -38.34 -14.13
C THR A 175 19.77 -37.48 -14.76
N GLU A 176 20.23 -37.79 -15.94
CA GLU A 176 21.23 -37.01 -16.69
C GLU A 176 21.22 -37.40 -18.15
N LEU A 177 21.11 -36.44 -19.05
CA LEU A 177 21.24 -36.61 -20.48
C LEU A 177 22.57 -36.01 -20.95
N LYS A 178 23.34 -36.77 -21.75
CA LYS A 178 24.66 -36.35 -22.22
C LYS A 178 24.67 -36.25 -23.73
N GLY A 179 25.31 -35.21 -24.25
CA GLY A 179 25.49 -34.97 -25.67
C GLY A 179 26.66 -34.04 -25.94
N ASN A 180 26.84 -33.63 -27.20
CA ASN A 180 27.79 -32.57 -27.55
C ASN A 180 27.07 -31.38 -28.12
N LEU A 181 27.76 -30.25 -28.20
CA LEU A 181 27.23 -29.06 -28.85
C LEU A 181 26.82 -29.34 -30.29
N GLY A 182 25.64 -28.89 -30.70
CA GLY A 182 25.07 -29.17 -32.02
C GLY A 182 24.32 -30.48 -32.14
N ASP A 183 24.48 -31.41 -31.21
CA ASP A 183 23.76 -32.68 -31.23
C ASP A 183 22.29 -32.52 -30.83
N THR A 184 21.45 -33.35 -31.35
CA THR A 184 20.04 -33.44 -30.95
C THR A 184 19.92 -34.40 -29.76
N ILE A 185 19.66 -33.88 -28.59
CA ILE A 185 19.51 -34.67 -27.35
C ILE A 185 18.03 -34.97 -27.15
N PRO A 186 17.59 -36.23 -27.28
CA PRO A 186 16.19 -36.58 -26.98
C PRO A 186 15.95 -36.52 -25.49
N SER A 187 14.87 -35.86 -25.10
CA SER A 187 14.43 -35.71 -23.72
C SER A 187 12.93 -35.89 -23.59
N GLY A 188 12.42 -36.07 -22.38
CA GLY A 188 10.98 -36.18 -22.11
C GLY A 188 10.17 -34.93 -22.44
N ILE A 189 10.83 -33.77 -22.64
CA ILE A 189 10.20 -32.51 -23.07
C ILE A 189 10.35 -32.22 -24.57
N GLY A 190 10.89 -33.16 -25.31
CA GLY A 190 11.16 -33.01 -26.76
C GLY A 190 12.67 -33.10 -27.08
N LYS A 191 13.00 -32.75 -28.30
CA LYS A 191 14.39 -32.77 -28.76
C LYS A 191 15.07 -31.45 -28.43
N ILE A 192 16.10 -31.50 -27.58
CA ILE A 192 16.88 -30.34 -27.19
C ILE A 192 18.10 -30.22 -28.05
N ILE A 193 18.37 -29.09 -28.65
CA ILE A 193 19.56 -28.78 -29.41
C ILE A 193 20.26 -27.60 -28.74
N VAL A 194 21.53 -27.81 -28.38
CA VAL A 194 22.36 -26.75 -27.77
C VAL A 194 23.36 -26.28 -28.80
N THR A 195 23.22 -25.08 -29.31
CA THR A 195 24.08 -24.51 -30.35
C THR A 195 25.06 -23.51 -29.73
N PRO A 196 26.36 -23.54 -30.11
CA PRO A 196 27.31 -22.55 -29.64
C PRO A 196 26.98 -21.15 -30.23
N THR A 197 27.08 -20.11 -29.42
CA THR A 197 27.04 -18.72 -29.92
C THR A 197 28.44 -18.27 -30.33
N SER A 198 28.54 -17.05 -30.90
CA SER A 198 29.83 -16.44 -31.24
C SER A 198 30.72 -16.13 -30.02
N TYR A 199 30.19 -16.27 -28.80
CA TYR A 199 30.89 -16.04 -27.53
C TYR A 199 31.31 -17.33 -26.83
N TYR A 200 31.11 -18.48 -27.47
CA TYR A 200 31.55 -19.78 -26.97
C TYR A 200 33.06 -19.92 -27.12
N THR A 201 33.72 -20.51 -26.13
CA THR A 201 35.11 -20.93 -26.16
C THR A 201 35.26 -22.36 -25.61
N ASP A 202 36.14 -23.19 -26.23
CA ASP A 202 36.27 -24.61 -25.88
C ASP A 202 36.77 -24.91 -24.44
N ASP A 203 37.30 -23.92 -23.75
CA ASP A 203 37.79 -24.03 -22.36
C ASP A 203 36.75 -23.67 -21.30
N MET A 204 35.52 -23.39 -21.70
CA MET A 204 34.43 -23.01 -20.75
C MET A 204 33.92 -24.22 -19.97
N ASP A 205 33.79 -24.04 -18.68
CA ASP A 205 33.07 -24.95 -17.76
C ASP A 205 32.04 -24.11 -16.97
N ILE A 206 30.80 -24.18 -17.41
CA ILE A 206 29.74 -23.32 -16.92
C ILE A 206 28.46 -24.11 -16.70
N GLN A 207 27.82 -23.88 -15.57
CA GLN A 207 26.47 -24.35 -15.26
C GLN A 207 25.45 -23.24 -15.60
N LEU A 208 24.47 -23.57 -16.44
CA LEU A 208 23.37 -22.70 -16.83
C LEU A 208 22.06 -23.31 -16.37
N TYR A 209 21.26 -22.53 -15.68
CA TYR A 209 19.86 -22.83 -15.44
C TYR A 209 19.05 -22.25 -16.59
N VAL A 210 18.45 -23.14 -17.38
CA VAL A 210 17.65 -22.75 -18.54
C VAL A 210 16.19 -22.90 -18.18
N SER A 211 15.42 -21.87 -18.45
CA SER A 211 13.97 -21.90 -18.27
C SER A 211 13.25 -21.36 -19.50
N ARG A 212 12.32 -22.14 -20.02
CA ARG A 212 11.39 -21.72 -21.05
C ARG A 212 10.06 -21.39 -20.41
N LEU A 213 9.57 -20.21 -20.67
CA LEU A 213 8.24 -19.76 -20.26
C LEU A 213 7.23 -19.98 -21.40
N PRO A 214 5.94 -20.24 -21.10
CA PRO A 214 4.90 -20.18 -22.11
C PRO A 214 4.97 -18.86 -22.85
N PHE A 215 4.92 -18.92 -24.18
CA PHE A 215 5.17 -17.75 -25.03
C PHE A 215 4.28 -16.55 -24.70
N GLY A 216 2.98 -16.81 -24.47
CA GLY A 216 2.04 -15.76 -24.04
C GLY A 216 2.35 -15.16 -22.67
N SER A 217 2.84 -15.99 -21.74
CA SER A 217 3.25 -15.55 -20.41
C SER A 217 4.51 -14.68 -20.46
N ALA A 218 5.49 -15.09 -21.29
CA ALA A 218 6.69 -14.30 -21.54
C ALA A 218 6.32 -12.93 -22.13
N ALA A 219 5.50 -12.90 -23.19
CA ALA A 219 5.05 -11.65 -23.81
C ALA A 219 4.34 -10.73 -22.81
N SER A 220 3.48 -11.28 -21.95
CA SER A 220 2.78 -10.52 -20.90
C SER A 220 3.74 -9.97 -19.85
N ALA A 221 4.71 -10.75 -19.42
CA ALA A 221 5.72 -10.33 -18.45
C ALA A 221 6.58 -9.18 -18.99
N TYR A 222 7.03 -9.29 -20.24
CA TYR A 222 7.82 -8.23 -20.91
C TYR A 222 6.96 -6.99 -21.18
N SER A 223 5.70 -7.13 -21.58
CA SER A 223 4.77 -6.03 -21.75
C SER A 223 4.54 -5.25 -20.44
N SER A 224 4.41 -5.95 -19.32
CA SER A 224 4.23 -5.31 -18.00
C SER A 224 5.47 -4.54 -17.52
N SER A 225 6.66 -4.90 -18.04
CA SER A 225 7.92 -4.24 -17.73
C SER A 225 8.16 -3.00 -18.60
N LEU A 226 7.37 -2.81 -19.66
CA LEU A 226 7.42 -1.66 -20.55
C LEU A 226 6.52 -0.54 -20.00
N VAL A 227 7.09 0.64 -19.88
CA VAL A 227 6.36 1.87 -19.55
C VAL A 227 6.51 2.83 -20.72
N VAL A 228 5.39 3.20 -21.32
CA VAL A 228 5.31 4.20 -22.39
C VAL A 228 4.72 5.47 -21.81
N SER A 229 5.40 6.57 -21.96
CA SER A 229 4.96 7.87 -21.46
C SER A 229 5.26 8.97 -22.44
N GLN A 230 4.40 9.98 -22.49
CA GLN A 230 4.64 11.19 -23.24
C GLN A 230 5.46 12.16 -22.39
N THR A 231 6.44 12.81 -22.98
CA THR A 231 7.33 13.72 -22.25
C THR A 231 6.59 14.99 -21.79
N ASP A 232 5.64 15.47 -22.59
CA ASP A 232 4.77 16.61 -22.30
C ASP A 232 3.48 16.42 -23.11
N GLU A 233 2.32 16.77 -22.56
CA GLU A 233 0.99 16.60 -23.20
C GLU A 233 0.88 17.24 -24.58
N LYS A 234 1.72 18.25 -24.87
CA LYS A 234 1.79 18.95 -26.17
C LYS A 234 2.92 18.47 -27.08
N SER A 235 3.71 17.51 -26.64
CA SER A 235 4.87 17.01 -27.38
C SER A 235 4.53 15.70 -28.09
N ASN A 236 4.99 15.55 -29.33
CA ASN A 236 4.90 14.28 -30.05
C ASN A 236 6.07 13.33 -29.70
N ILE A 237 6.77 13.57 -28.57
CA ILE A 237 7.89 12.74 -28.12
C ILE A 237 7.36 11.73 -27.11
N ILE A 238 7.55 10.48 -27.42
CA ILE A 238 7.22 9.32 -26.57
C ILE A 238 8.52 8.80 -25.97
N THR A 239 8.53 8.62 -24.66
CA THR A 239 9.60 7.96 -23.93
C THR A 239 9.17 6.54 -23.60
N LEU A 240 9.94 5.57 -24.08
CA LEU A 240 9.83 4.16 -23.82
C LEU A 240 10.81 3.81 -22.70
N SER A 241 10.35 3.26 -21.61
CA SER A 241 11.19 2.84 -20.49
C SER A 241 10.96 1.36 -20.22
N PHE A 242 12.03 0.59 -20.16
CA PHE A 242 11.98 -0.85 -19.93
C PHE A 242 12.84 -1.25 -18.73
N LYS A 243 12.30 -2.10 -17.86
CA LYS A 243 12.98 -2.57 -16.66
C LYS A 243 13.39 -4.03 -16.82
N ASP A 244 14.69 -4.29 -16.69
CA ASP A 244 15.23 -5.64 -16.77
C ASP A 244 16.46 -5.82 -15.87
N VAL A 245 16.78 -7.04 -15.54
CA VAL A 245 18.02 -7.40 -14.81
C VAL A 245 19.26 -7.33 -15.72
N SER A 246 19.08 -7.47 -17.03
CA SER A 246 20.12 -7.33 -18.04
C SER A 246 19.96 -6.01 -18.80
N THR A 247 20.99 -5.17 -18.75
CA THR A 247 21.01 -3.89 -19.47
C THR A 247 20.96 -4.08 -20.97
N GLN A 248 21.69 -5.08 -21.50
CA GLN A 248 21.73 -5.39 -22.92
C GLN A 248 20.38 -5.90 -23.39
N ARG A 249 19.74 -6.82 -22.66
CA ARG A 249 18.40 -7.33 -23.01
C ARG A 249 17.37 -6.21 -23.05
N ALA A 250 17.40 -5.30 -22.09
CA ALA A 250 16.50 -4.15 -22.07
C ALA A 250 16.69 -3.21 -23.30
N GLU A 251 17.95 -2.98 -23.70
CA GLU A 251 18.27 -2.19 -24.89
C GLU A 251 17.81 -2.89 -26.17
N ASP A 252 18.05 -4.20 -26.30
CA ASP A 252 17.65 -5.01 -27.45
C ASP A 252 16.11 -5.07 -27.56
N VAL A 253 15.40 -5.24 -26.44
CA VAL A 253 13.93 -5.19 -26.42
C VAL A 253 13.41 -3.85 -26.93
N LEU A 254 13.95 -2.72 -26.47
CA LEU A 254 13.52 -1.40 -26.92
C LEU A 254 13.85 -1.16 -28.40
N ASN A 255 15.05 -1.57 -28.86
CA ASN A 255 15.43 -1.45 -30.26
C ASN A 255 14.52 -2.27 -31.17
N THR A 256 14.27 -3.53 -30.78
CA THR A 256 13.42 -4.42 -31.56
C THR A 256 11.96 -3.97 -31.53
N LEU A 257 11.48 -3.46 -30.38
CA LEU A 257 10.13 -2.90 -30.27
C LEU A 257 9.92 -1.73 -31.26
N ILE A 258 10.88 -0.82 -31.32
CA ILE A 258 10.83 0.34 -32.25
C ILE A 258 10.89 -0.16 -33.69
N ALA A 259 11.73 -1.16 -33.99
CA ALA A 259 11.85 -1.73 -35.32
C ALA A 259 10.55 -2.42 -35.77
N VAL A 260 10.00 -3.29 -34.91
CA VAL A 260 8.74 -4.00 -35.16
C VAL A 260 7.57 -3.01 -35.34
N TYR A 261 7.47 -2.03 -34.48
CA TYR A 261 6.47 -0.96 -34.63
C TYR A 261 6.55 -0.27 -35.98
N ASN A 262 7.77 0.13 -36.41
CA ASN A 262 7.96 0.79 -37.68
C ASN A 262 7.65 -0.12 -38.88
N GLU A 263 8.05 -1.39 -38.82
CA GLU A 263 7.75 -2.37 -39.87
C GLU A 263 6.23 -2.63 -39.97
N ASN A 264 5.56 -2.77 -38.84
CA ASN A 264 4.11 -2.97 -38.83
C ASN A 264 3.39 -1.71 -39.38
N TRP A 265 3.81 -0.53 -38.95
CA TRP A 265 3.27 0.73 -39.47
C TRP A 265 3.41 0.83 -41.00
N VAL A 266 4.57 0.50 -41.57
CA VAL A 266 4.80 0.48 -43.02
C VAL A 266 3.92 -0.57 -43.69
N ARG A 267 3.82 -1.76 -43.09
CA ARG A 267 2.97 -2.86 -43.59
C ARG A 267 1.53 -2.43 -43.69
N ASP A 268 0.99 -1.82 -42.63
CA ASP A 268 -0.40 -1.37 -42.57
C ASP A 268 -0.68 -0.27 -43.59
N LYS A 269 0.21 0.73 -43.66
CA LYS A 269 0.12 1.80 -44.71
C LYS A 269 0.14 1.22 -46.12
N ASN A 270 1.05 0.31 -46.41
CA ASN A 270 1.14 -0.33 -47.73
C ASN A 270 -0.11 -1.16 -48.05
N GLN A 271 -0.66 -1.88 -47.06
CA GLN A 271 -1.89 -2.66 -47.28
C GLN A 271 -3.09 -1.77 -47.60
N ILE A 272 -3.20 -0.63 -46.90
CA ILE A 272 -4.23 0.38 -47.20
C ILE A 272 -4.01 0.95 -48.63
N ALA A 273 -2.76 1.29 -48.96
CA ALA A 273 -2.44 1.82 -50.27
C ALA A 273 -2.74 0.83 -51.41
N ILE A 274 -2.39 -0.46 -51.22
CA ILE A 274 -2.70 -1.54 -52.18
C ILE A 274 -4.22 -1.70 -52.34
N SER A 275 -4.97 -1.67 -51.24
CA SER A 275 -6.44 -1.78 -51.30
C SER A 275 -7.06 -0.59 -52.04
N THR A 276 -6.52 0.60 -51.83
CA THR A 276 -6.94 1.84 -52.48
C THR A 276 -6.62 1.80 -53.97
N SER A 277 -5.40 1.34 -54.37
CA SER A 277 -4.99 1.20 -55.77
C SER A 277 -5.94 0.26 -56.51
N LYS A 278 -6.16 -0.92 -55.94
CA LYS A 278 -7.06 -1.91 -56.52
C LYS A 278 -8.50 -1.38 -56.70
N PHE A 279 -8.96 -0.56 -55.76
CA PHE A 279 -10.26 0.10 -55.87
C PHE A 279 -10.31 1.10 -57.03
N ILE A 280 -9.29 1.98 -57.09
CA ILE A 280 -9.22 3.04 -58.11
C ILE A 280 -9.10 2.41 -59.51
N ASP A 281 -8.27 1.37 -59.69
CA ASP A 281 -8.06 0.67 -60.95
C ASP A 281 -9.38 0.02 -61.45
N GLY A 282 -10.09 -0.67 -60.52
CA GLY A 282 -11.39 -1.24 -60.87
C GLY A 282 -12.39 -0.14 -61.30
N ARG A 283 -12.26 1.02 -60.73
CA ARG A 283 -13.16 2.14 -61.03
C ARG A 283 -12.81 2.85 -62.33
N LEU A 284 -11.52 3.02 -62.62
CA LEU A 284 -11.05 3.54 -63.89
C LEU A 284 -11.55 2.70 -65.06
N GLY A 285 -11.45 1.37 -64.96
CA GLY A 285 -11.95 0.46 -66.00
C GLY A 285 -13.48 0.60 -66.27
N VAL A 286 -14.28 0.81 -65.21
CA VAL A 286 -15.71 1.07 -65.39
C VAL A 286 -15.99 2.38 -66.13
N ILE A 287 -15.31 3.47 -65.72
CA ILE A 287 -15.51 4.79 -66.28
C ILE A 287 -14.99 4.88 -67.71
N GLU A 288 -13.87 4.21 -68.00
CA GLU A 288 -13.33 4.11 -69.36
C GLU A 288 -14.33 3.46 -70.33
N GLY A 289 -14.98 2.34 -69.85
CA GLY A 289 -16.04 1.71 -70.65
C GLY A 289 -17.28 2.62 -70.77
N GLU A 290 -17.66 3.33 -69.72
CA GLU A 290 -18.81 4.27 -69.78
C GLU A 290 -18.49 5.51 -70.67
N LEU A 291 -17.27 5.98 -70.68
CA LEU A 291 -16.83 7.12 -71.52
C LEU A 291 -16.84 6.70 -73.00
N GLY A 292 -16.29 5.48 -73.30
CA GLY A 292 -16.35 4.91 -74.64
C GLY A 292 -17.77 4.82 -75.20
N ASN A 293 -18.72 4.37 -74.38
CA ASN A 293 -20.12 4.29 -74.81
C ASN A 293 -20.72 5.68 -75.14
N VAL A 294 -20.37 6.70 -74.31
CA VAL A 294 -20.85 8.09 -74.55
C VAL A 294 -20.17 8.69 -75.75
N ASP A 295 -18.90 8.43 -75.99
CA ASP A 295 -18.18 8.86 -77.18
C ASP A 295 -18.75 8.24 -78.46
N ASP A 296 -19.10 6.94 -78.40
CA ASP A 296 -19.83 6.23 -79.45
C ASP A 296 -21.21 6.83 -79.69
N ASP A 297 -21.94 7.16 -78.64
CA ASP A 297 -23.28 7.79 -78.74
C ASP A 297 -23.17 9.20 -79.39
N ILE A 298 -22.13 9.99 -79.01
CA ILE A 298 -21.89 11.32 -79.62
C ILE A 298 -21.50 11.13 -81.09
N SER A 299 -20.59 10.24 -81.38
CA SER A 299 -20.12 9.92 -82.77
C SER A 299 -21.26 9.46 -83.65
N SER A 300 -22.02 8.53 -83.19
CA SER A 300 -23.17 7.95 -83.90
C SER A 300 -24.24 9.03 -84.22
N TYR A 301 -24.56 9.84 -83.17
CA TYR A 301 -25.48 10.94 -83.27
C TYR A 301 -25.02 12.03 -84.25
N LYS A 302 -23.77 12.41 -84.25
CA LYS A 302 -23.16 13.37 -85.14
C LYS A 302 -23.15 12.91 -86.57
N SER A 303 -22.88 11.58 -86.79
CA SER A 303 -22.87 11.01 -88.17
C SER A 303 -24.29 10.81 -88.77
N GLU A 304 -25.26 10.52 -87.89
CA GLU A 304 -26.66 10.29 -88.41
C GLU A 304 -27.36 11.60 -88.78
N HIS A 305 -27.03 12.74 -88.11
CA HIS A 305 -27.80 13.96 -88.24
C HIS A 305 -27.07 15.12 -88.95
N LEU A 306 -25.93 14.96 -89.65
CA LEU A 306 -25.25 15.94 -90.55
C LEU A 306 -25.42 17.39 -90.08
N LEU A 307 -25.06 17.72 -88.88
CA LEU A 307 -25.26 19.06 -88.22
C LEU A 307 -24.08 20.03 -88.47
N PRO A 308 -24.30 21.15 -89.20
CA PRO A 308 -23.35 22.26 -89.22
C PRO A 308 -23.61 23.16 -88.09
N ASP A 309 -22.53 23.92 -87.80
CA ASP A 309 -22.21 24.75 -86.65
C ASP A 309 -23.30 25.82 -86.31
N VAL A 310 -23.89 25.64 -85.12
CA VAL A 310 -24.74 26.65 -84.48
C VAL A 310 -23.93 27.43 -83.43
N GLN A 311 -22.66 27.63 -83.75
CA GLN A 311 -21.64 27.90 -82.75
C GLN A 311 -21.54 29.32 -82.27
N ALA A 312 -21.94 30.32 -83.02
CA ALA A 312 -21.59 31.73 -82.68
C ALA A 312 -22.50 32.37 -81.59
N ALA A 313 -23.81 32.01 -81.58
CA ALA A 313 -24.73 32.54 -80.53
C ALA A 313 -24.72 31.71 -79.22
N ALA A 314 -24.37 30.43 -79.35
CA ALA A 314 -24.29 29.52 -78.21
C ALA A 314 -23.03 29.76 -77.36
N ASN A 315 -21.95 30.29 -77.95
CA ASN A 315 -20.66 30.47 -77.27
C ASN A 315 -20.68 31.42 -76.09
N MET A 316 -21.52 32.46 -76.13
CA MET A 316 -21.61 33.45 -75.04
C MET A 316 -22.41 32.85 -73.82
N TYR A 317 -23.51 32.19 -74.12
CA TYR A 317 -24.28 31.51 -73.08
C TYR A 317 -23.60 30.21 -72.62
N MET A 318 -22.82 29.58 -73.49
CA MET A 318 -21.99 28.45 -73.16
C MET A 318 -20.89 28.80 -72.19
N ALA A 319 -20.32 29.97 -72.21
CA ALA A 319 -19.29 30.41 -71.25
C ALA A 319 -19.89 30.49 -69.83
N GLN A 320 -21.03 31.12 -69.67
CA GLN A 320 -21.74 31.20 -68.39
C GLN A 320 -22.25 29.82 -67.88
N ALA A 321 -22.77 29.02 -68.81
CA ALA A 321 -23.19 27.67 -68.49
C ALA A 321 -22.00 26.75 -68.19
N SER A 322 -20.80 26.99 -68.79
CA SER A 322 -19.61 26.22 -68.60
C SER A 322 -19.04 26.44 -67.21
N GLU A 323 -19.04 27.67 -66.71
CA GLU A 323 -18.57 28.00 -65.37
C GLU A 323 -19.45 27.34 -64.25
N ALA A 324 -20.76 27.48 -64.39
CA ALA A 324 -21.71 26.79 -63.49
C ALA A 324 -21.60 25.25 -63.62
N LYS A 325 -21.31 24.74 -64.82
CA LYS A 325 -21.10 23.29 -65.05
C LYS A 325 -19.79 22.80 -64.49
N ALA A 326 -18.74 23.62 -64.47
CA ALA A 326 -17.47 23.23 -63.84
C ALA A 326 -17.65 22.99 -62.32
N ALA A 327 -18.39 23.86 -61.71
CA ALA A 327 -18.75 23.70 -60.30
C ALA A 327 -19.64 22.47 -60.00
N ILE A 328 -20.66 22.24 -60.85
CA ILE A 328 -21.55 21.04 -60.71
C ILE A 328 -20.75 19.76 -60.86
N LYS A 329 -19.82 19.78 -61.78
CA LYS A 329 -18.96 18.65 -62.10
C LYS A 329 -18.08 18.19 -60.93
N GLU A 330 -17.48 19.13 -60.26
CA GLU A 330 -16.71 18.84 -59.07
C GLU A 330 -17.58 18.25 -57.98
N LEU A 331 -18.75 18.85 -57.75
CA LEU A 331 -19.71 18.39 -56.77
C LEU A 331 -20.29 17.00 -57.12
N ASP A 332 -20.59 16.73 -58.44
CA ASP A 332 -21.09 15.40 -58.87
C ASP A 332 -20.03 14.31 -58.68
N ASN A 333 -18.74 14.62 -58.86
CA ASN A 333 -17.63 13.69 -58.54
C ASN A 333 -17.63 13.33 -57.06
N GLN A 334 -17.77 14.33 -56.22
CA GLN A 334 -17.82 14.11 -54.77
C GLN A 334 -19.06 13.30 -54.34
N VAL A 335 -20.22 13.62 -54.91
CA VAL A 335 -21.48 12.81 -54.68
C VAL A 335 -21.28 11.38 -55.12
N TYR A 336 -20.65 11.18 -56.25
CA TYR A 336 -20.40 9.84 -56.76
C TYR A 336 -19.49 9.03 -55.81
N MET A 337 -18.38 9.63 -55.39
CA MET A 337 -17.47 8.98 -54.44
C MET A 337 -18.13 8.73 -53.09
N ALA A 338 -18.92 9.68 -52.60
CA ALA A 338 -19.69 9.51 -51.36
C ALA A 338 -20.71 8.35 -51.48
N ARG A 339 -21.43 8.27 -52.59
CA ARG A 339 -22.37 7.14 -52.85
C ARG A 339 -21.66 5.81 -52.95
N TYR A 340 -20.50 5.81 -53.58
CA TYR A 340 -19.72 4.58 -53.70
C TYR A 340 -19.25 4.08 -52.35
N ILE A 341 -18.65 4.94 -51.52
CA ILE A 341 -18.22 4.56 -50.16
C ILE A 341 -19.41 4.15 -49.32
N ARG A 342 -20.56 4.82 -49.47
CA ARG A 342 -21.80 4.43 -48.84
C ARG A 342 -22.23 3.01 -49.22
N ASN A 343 -22.23 2.68 -50.52
CA ASN A 343 -22.60 1.36 -51.03
C ASN A 343 -21.59 0.29 -50.58
N TYR A 344 -20.30 0.66 -50.56
CA TYR A 344 -19.24 -0.22 -50.05
C TYR A 344 -19.47 -0.55 -48.57
N LEU A 345 -19.79 0.49 -47.79
CA LEU A 345 -20.15 0.34 -46.38
C LEU A 345 -21.45 -0.44 -46.16
N THR A 346 -22.42 -0.37 -47.06
CA THR A 346 -23.72 -1.05 -46.91
C THR A 346 -23.64 -2.54 -47.29
N ASN A 347 -22.68 -2.92 -48.09
CA ASN A 347 -22.47 -4.29 -48.51
C ASN A 347 -21.83 -5.13 -47.42
N LYS A 348 -22.58 -6.11 -46.91
CA LYS A 348 -22.14 -7.04 -45.87
C LYS A 348 -20.90 -7.88 -46.24
N SER A 349 -20.67 -8.13 -47.54
CA SER A 349 -19.45 -8.85 -47.95
C SER A 349 -18.17 -8.06 -47.74
N ASN A 350 -18.23 -6.77 -47.45
CA ASN A 350 -17.10 -5.90 -47.24
C ASN A 350 -16.83 -5.60 -45.74
N ASP A 351 -17.57 -6.26 -44.86
CA ASP A 351 -17.50 -5.96 -43.42
C ASP A 351 -16.09 -6.21 -42.81
N SER A 352 -15.32 -7.09 -43.41
CA SER A 352 -13.92 -7.40 -42.99
C SER A 352 -12.85 -6.78 -43.87
N GLN A 353 -13.24 -5.95 -44.88
CA GLN A 353 -12.31 -5.31 -45.80
C GLN A 353 -12.03 -3.87 -45.39
N LEU A 354 -10.80 -3.43 -45.61
CA LEU A 354 -10.41 -2.06 -45.37
C LEU A 354 -11.15 -1.08 -46.31
N LEU A 355 -11.56 0.03 -45.76
CA LEU A 355 -12.08 1.14 -46.55
C LEU A 355 -10.94 1.83 -47.30
N PRO A 356 -11.20 2.28 -48.54
CA PRO A 356 -10.19 3.08 -49.25
C PRO A 356 -9.82 4.35 -48.45
N ALA A 357 -8.58 4.49 -48.07
CA ALA A 357 -8.12 5.63 -47.24
C ALA A 357 -8.14 6.95 -47.98
N ASN A 358 -7.94 6.89 -49.30
CA ASN A 358 -8.11 8.06 -50.21
C ASN A 358 -9.46 7.94 -50.89
N SER A 359 -10.48 8.24 -50.16
CA SER A 359 -11.87 8.09 -50.60
C SER A 359 -12.29 9.06 -51.69
N GLY A 360 -11.49 10.09 -51.95
CA GLY A 360 -11.88 11.16 -52.92
C GLY A 360 -13.06 12.01 -52.42
N ILE A 361 -13.49 11.88 -51.21
CA ILE A 361 -14.46 12.73 -50.54
C ILE A 361 -13.70 13.89 -49.91
N ASP A 362 -14.01 15.09 -50.38
CA ASP A 362 -13.45 16.31 -49.82
C ASP A 362 -14.19 16.68 -48.52
N ASN A 363 -14.01 15.82 -47.53
CA ASN A 363 -14.51 16.05 -46.16
C ASN A 363 -13.53 15.42 -45.15
N PRO A 364 -12.76 16.23 -44.44
CA PRO A 364 -11.77 15.75 -43.51
C PRO A 364 -12.34 14.89 -42.38
N GLY A 365 -13.56 15.23 -41.94
CA GLY A 365 -14.23 14.44 -40.90
C GLY A 365 -14.46 13.01 -41.34
N ILE A 366 -14.95 12.80 -42.59
CA ILE A 366 -15.15 11.49 -43.15
C ILE A 366 -13.82 10.76 -43.39
N THR A 367 -12.80 11.48 -43.86
CA THR A 367 -11.46 10.91 -44.10
C THR A 367 -10.84 10.44 -42.77
N THR A 368 -10.98 11.23 -41.69
CA THR A 368 -10.51 10.85 -40.35
C THR A 368 -11.26 9.62 -39.84
N GLN A 369 -12.60 9.62 -39.95
CA GLN A 369 -13.42 8.47 -39.56
C GLN A 369 -13.07 7.19 -40.33
N ILE A 370 -12.77 7.29 -41.63
CA ILE A 370 -12.30 6.15 -42.46
C ILE A 370 -10.95 5.65 -41.94
N SER A 371 -10.01 6.55 -41.61
CA SER A 371 -8.70 6.19 -41.09
C SER A 371 -8.80 5.49 -39.74
N GLU A 372 -9.63 6.03 -38.84
CA GLU A 372 -9.89 5.43 -37.52
C GLU A 372 -10.57 4.06 -37.64
N TYR A 373 -11.54 3.95 -38.53
CA TYR A 373 -12.20 2.66 -38.81
C TYR A 373 -11.21 1.62 -39.34
N ASN A 374 -10.37 2.00 -40.32
CA ASN A 374 -9.35 1.11 -40.87
C ASN A 374 -8.35 0.66 -39.83
N SER A 375 -7.86 1.59 -39.00
CA SER A 375 -6.96 1.30 -37.89
C SER A 375 -7.59 0.28 -36.93
N LYS A 376 -8.85 0.52 -36.53
CA LYS A 376 -9.59 -0.35 -35.64
C LYS A 376 -9.88 -1.73 -36.23
N LEU A 377 -10.12 -1.77 -37.54
CA LEU A 377 -10.35 -3.03 -38.26
C LEU A 377 -9.05 -3.85 -38.39
N LEU A 378 -7.91 -3.21 -38.60
CA LEU A 378 -6.61 -3.86 -38.61
C LEU A 378 -6.30 -4.43 -37.22
N GLU A 379 -6.52 -3.67 -36.17
CA GLU A 379 -6.39 -4.10 -34.77
C GLU A 379 -7.27 -5.35 -34.50
N ARG A 380 -8.53 -5.30 -34.93
CA ARG A 380 -9.48 -6.41 -34.81
C ARG A 380 -9.00 -7.66 -35.59
N ASN A 381 -8.53 -7.49 -36.82
CA ASN A 381 -8.06 -8.58 -37.63
C ASN A 381 -6.77 -9.21 -37.09
N SER A 382 -5.89 -8.39 -36.50
CA SER A 382 -4.73 -8.88 -35.77
C SER A 382 -5.14 -9.72 -34.55
N LEU A 383 -6.13 -9.26 -33.82
CA LEU A 383 -6.64 -9.99 -32.64
C LEU A 383 -7.30 -11.31 -33.03
N VAL A 384 -8.06 -11.36 -34.12
CA VAL A 384 -8.72 -12.58 -34.63
C VAL A 384 -7.72 -13.59 -35.15
N SER A 385 -6.59 -13.14 -35.72
CA SER A 385 -5.53 -14.06 -36.19
C SER A 385 -4.90 -14.89 -35.06
N HIS A 386 -5.03 -14.42 -33.83
CA HIS A 386 -4.45 -15.04 -32.62
C HIS A 386 -5.49 -15.46 -31.59
N SER A 387 -6.80 -15.25 -31.88
CA SER A 387 -7.90 -15.52 -30.95
C SER A 387 -9.14 -16.01 -31.70
N SER A 388 -10.08 -16.57 -30.99
CA SER A 388 -11.38 -16.95 -31.56
C SER A 388 -12.26 -15.72 -31.79
N GLU A 389 -13.08 -15.72 -32.84
CA GLU A 389 -14.15 -14.73 -33.09
C GLU A 389 -15.14 -14.55 -31.90
N LYS A 390 -15.21 -15.55 -31.00
CA LYS A 390 -16.04 -15.52 -29.80
C LYS A 390 -15.35 -14.87 -28.58
N ASN A 391 -14.14 -14.35 -28.72
CA ASN A 391 -13.46 -13.65 -27.68
C ASN A 391 -14.24 -12.36 -27.32
N PRO A 392 -14.54 -12.09 -26.03
CA PRO A 392 -15.24 -10.89 -25.58
C PRO A 392 -14.65 -9.59 -26.12
N LEU A 393 -13.33 -9.49 -26.20
CA LEU A 393 -12.64 -8.32 -26.76
C LEU A 393 -12.89 -8.17 -28.27
N VAL A 394 -12.93 -9.28 -29.01
CA VAL A 394 -13.28 -9.24 -30.44
C VAL A 394 -14.74 -8.82 -30.64
N MET A 395 -15.62 -9.30 -29.80
CA MET A 395 -17.05 -8.91 -29.85
C MET A 395 -17.23 -7.43 -29.49
N GLU A 396 -16.49 -6.92 -28.54
CA GLU A 396 -16.50 -5.49 -28.17
C GLU A 396 -15.96 -4.63 -29.33
N MET A 397 -14.89 -5.08 -29.98
CA MET A 397 -14.34 -4.41 -31.15
C MET A 397 -15.31 -4.46 -32.34
N ASP A 398 -15.98 -5.57 -32.57
CA ASP A 398 -17.02 -5.70 -33.61
C ASP A 398 -18.21 -4.77 -33.34
N ALA A 399 -18.61 -4.62 -32.07
CA ALA A 399 -19.65 -3.66 -31.69
C ALA A 399 -19.17 -2.21 -31.93
N SER A 400 -17.93 -1.89 -31.57
CA SER A 400 -17.28 -0.58 -31.80
C SER A 400 -17.21 -0.29 -33.32
N LEU A 401 -16.69 -1.22 -34.09
CA LEU A 401 -16.62 -1.13 -35.56
C LEU A 401 -17.98 -0.94 -36.19
N SER A 402 -19.02 -1.63 -35.70
CA SER A 402 -20.39 -1.44 -36.16
C SER A 402 -20.92 -0.04 -35.84
N ALA A 403 -20.61 0.48 -34.64
CA ALA A 403 -20.97 1.85 -34.27
C ALA A 403 -20.24 2.88 -35.14
N MET A 404 -18.95 2.69 -35.39
CA MET A 404 -18.16 3.57 -36.27
C MET A 404 -18.66 3.51 -37.71
N ARG A 405 -19.05 2.33 -38.21
CA ARG A 405 -19.64 2.14 -39.54
C ARG A 405 -20.95 2.90 -39.68
N ASN A 406 -21.81 2.83 -38.67
CA ASN A 406 -23.07 3.59 -38.66
C ASN A 406 -22.83 5.11 -38.57
N ALA A 407 -21.84 5.55 -37.80
CA ALA A 407 -21.45 6.94 -37.75
C ALA A 407 -20.92 7.43 -39.09
N LEU A 408 -20.07 6.64 -39.76
CA LEU A 408 -19.58 6.91 -41.11
C LEU A 408 -20.72 7.01 -42.12
N LEU A 409 -21.68 6.06 -42.11
CA LEU A 409 -22.85 6.09 -42.97
C LEU A 409 -23.66 7.37 -42.76
N THR A 410 -23.88 7.77 -41.51
CA THR A 410 -24.58 9.01 -41.16
C THR A 410 -23.83 10.26 -41.68
N SER A 411 -22.51 10.27 -41.49
CA SER A 411 -21.64 11.38 -41.95
C SER A 411 -21.66 11.52 -43.48
N ILE A 412 -21.63 10.36 -44.21
CA ILE A 412 -21.70 10.32 -45.66
C ILE A 412 -23.08 10.73 -46.15
N ASP A 413 -24.16 10.29 -45.49
CA ASP A 413 -25.52 10.68 -45.85
C ASP A 413 -25.72 12.20 -45.68
N ASN A 414 -25.23 12.78 -44.60
CA ASN A 414 -25.25 14.25 -44.40
C ASN A 414 -24.44 15.00 -45.47
N GLN A 415 -23.28 14.46 -45.82
CA GLN A 415 -22.44 15.05 -46.90
C GLN A 415 -23.18 14.98 -48.26
N LEU A 416 -23.82 13.87 -48.53
CA LEU A 416 -24.63 13.71 -49.75
C LEU A 416 -25.79 14.71 -49.83
N VAL A 417 -26.45 14.99 -48.69
CA VAL A 417 -27.52 16.01 -48.62
C VAL A 417 -26.92 17.40 -48.93
N THR A 418 -25.78 17.72 -48.33
CA THR A 418 -25.11 19.01 -48.53
C THR A 418 -24.68 19.19 -49.99
N LEU A 419 -24.00 18.20 -50.57
CA LEU A 419 -23.54 18.24 -51.95
C LEU A 419 -24.69 18.31 -52.92
N ASN A 420 -25.80 17.58 -52.70
CA ASN A 420 -26.97 17.65 -53.53
C ASN A 420 -27.69 19.01 -53.48
N ALA A 421 -27.69 19.67 -52.30
CA ALA A 421 -28.20 21.04 -52.17
C ALA A 421 -27.38 22.04 -52.99
N GLN A 422 -26.04 21.93 -52.94
CA GLN A 422 -25.11 22.77 -53.73
C GLN A 422 -25.31 22.51 -55.23
N ILE A 423 -25.39 21.24 -55.66
CA ILE A 423 -25.65 20.90 -57.05
C ILE A 423 -27.01 21.47 -57.53
N LYS A 424 -28.06 21.39 -56.69
CA LYS A 424 -29.36 21.94 -57.01
C LYS A 424 -29.27 23.47 -57.24
N SER A 425 -28.56 24.18 -56.40
CA SER A 425 -28.32 25.62 -56.58
C SER A 425 -27.59 25.94 -57.91
N GLN A 426 -26.51 25.24 -58.19
CA GLN A 426 -25.74 25.42 -59.43
C GLN A 426 -26.53 25.03 -60.70
N ARG A 427 -27.36 24.03 -60.61
CA ARG A 427 -28.29 23.64 -61.68
C ARG A 427 -29.34 24.73 -61.98
N GLY A 428 -29.75 25.51 -60.96
CA GLY A 428 -30.63 26.67 -61.15
C GLY A 428 -30.00 27.73 -62.06
N TYR A 429 -28.74 28.04 -61.78
CA TYR A 429 -27.98 28.98 -62.59
C TYR A 429 -27.71 28.46 -64.02
N SER A 430 -27.31 27.19 -64.17
CA SER A 430 -27.10 26.55 -65.45
C SER A 430 -28.41 26.44 -66.24
N GLY A 431 -29.58 26.21 -65.57
CA GLY A 431 -30.88 26.17 -66.18
C GLY A 431 -31.32 27.48 -66.80
N GLN A 432 -31.04 28.63 -66.16
CA GLN A 432 -31.33 29.95 -66.72
C GLN A 432 -30.54 30.22 -67.98
N ALA A 433 -29.21 29.90 -67.94
CA ALA A 433 -28.36 30.07 -69.14
C ALA A 433 -28.79 29.12 -70.26
N THR A 434 -29.21 27.90 -69.98
CA THR A 434 -29.66 26.91 -70.95
C THR A 434 -31.03 27.23 -71.52
N SER A 435 -31.93 27.89 -70.76
CA SER A 435 -33.26 28.33 -71.24
C SER A 435 -33.12 29.41 -72.35
N GLN A 436 -32.09 30.19 -72.35
CA GLN A 436 -31.77 31.18 -73.41
C GLN A 436 -31.24 30.52 -74.69
N ILE A 437 -30.64 29.35 -74.56
CA ILE A 437 -30.17 28.54 -75.69
C ILE A 437 -31.31 27.76 -76.36
N ALA A 438 -32.39 27.54 -75.58
CA ALA A 438 -33.47 26.61 -75.95
C ALA A 438 -34.48 27.20 -77.01
N SER A 439 -34.19 28.26 -77.73
CA SER A 439 -34.97 28.70 -78.83
C SER A 439 -34.70 27.94 -80.15
N ASN A 440 -33.82 26.83 -80.08
CA ASN A 440 -33.46 26.04 -81.30
C ASN A 440 -33.27 24.56 -80.92
N PRO A 441 -33.40 23.64 -81.85
CA PRO A 441 -34.21 22.43 -81.86
C PRO A 441 -33.75 21.32 -80.92
N GLN A 442 -34.66 20.32 -80.70
CA GLN A 442 -34.45 19.12 -79.82
C GLN A 442 -33.11 18.42 -80.01
N GLN A 443 -32.46 18.52 -81.13
CA GLN A 443 -31.19 17.89 -81.46
C GLN A 443 -30.00 18.54 -80.75
N ALA A 444 -29.93 19.91 -80.67
CA ALA A 444 -28.94 20.61 -79.94
C ALA A 444 -29.01 20.32 -78.44
N LYS A 445 -30.23 20.11 -77.91
CA LYS A 445 -30.46 19.80 -76.49
C LYS A 445 -29.94 18.40 -76.11
N TYR A 446 -30.12 17.43 -77.01
CA TYR A 446 -29.65 16.05 -76.82
C TYR A 446 -28.16 16.01 -76.86
N LEU A 447 -27.53 16.60 -77.90
CA LEU A 447 -26.04 16.63 -78.00
C LEU A 447 -25.42 17.28 -76.81
N LEU A 448 -25.96 18.45 -76.36
CA LEU A 448 -25.49 19.16 -75.21
C LEU A 448 -25.59 18.34 -73.92
N SER A 449 -26.67 17.50 -73.81
CA SER A 449 -26.79 16.65 -72.62
C SER A 449 -25.80 15.49 -72.58
N VAL A 450 -25.54 14.91 -73.81
CA VAL A 450 -24.56 13.79 -73.93
C VAL A 450 -23.13 14.35 -73.82
N GLU A 451 -22.81 15.50 -74.41
CA GLU A 451 -21.48 16.18 -74.22
C GLU A 451 -21.25 16.60 -72.76
N ARG A 452 -22.35 16.91 -72.04
CA ARG A 452 -22.26 17.14 -70.60
C ARG A 452 -21.92 15.85 -69.84
N GLN A 453 -22.54 14.74 -70.21
CA GLN A 453 -22.25 13.42 -69.60
C GLN A 453 -20.82 13.02 -69.89
N GLN A 454 -20.35 13.21 -71.12
CA GLN A 454 -18.98 12.97 -71.55
C GLN A 454 -18.00 13.77 -70.67
N LYS A 455 -18.22 15.11 -70.57
CA LYS A 455 -17.37 15.99 -69.78
C LYS A 455 -17.33 15.65 -68.30
N VAL A 456 -18.46 15.24 -67.74
CA VAL A 456 -18.52 14.78 -66.34
C VAL A 456 -17.70 13.51 -66.14
N LYS A 457 -17.86 12.52 -67.07
CA LYS A 457 -17.12 11.25 -67.01
C LYS A 457 -15.62 11.43 -67.26
N GLU A 458 -15.25 12.27 -68.25
CA GLU A 458 -13.84 12.60 -68.50
C GLU A 458 -13.15 13.22 -67.28
N SER A 459 -13.84 14.07 -66.62
CA SER A 459 -13.25 14.71 -65.42
C SER A 459 -13.18 13.77 -64.21
N LEU A 460 -14.15 12.90 -64.10
CA LEU A 460 -14.06 11.86 -63.08
C LEU A 460 -12.91 10.91 -63.39
N TYR A 461 -12.70 10.57 -64.65
CA TYR A 461 -11.57 9.75 -65.11
C TYR A 461 -10.26 10.42 -64.78
N LEU A 462 -10.06 11.70 -65.11
CA LEU A 462 -8.86 12.47 -64.81
C LEU A 462 -8.63 12.59 -63.29
N TYR A 463 -9.72 12.83 -62.56
CA TYR A 463 -9.62 12.88 -61.09
C TYR A 463 -9.16 11.55 -60.49
N LEU A 464 -9.70 10.42 -60.96
CA LEU A 464 -9.30 9.08 -60.49
C LEU A 464 -7.85 8.76 -60.89
N LEU A 465 -7.41 9.16 -62.11
CA LEU A 465 -6.00 9.06 -62.50
C LEU A 465 -5.10 9.85 -61.56
N GLN A 466 -5.47 11.10 -61.28
CA GLN A 466 -4.70 11.91 -60.29
C GLN A 466 -4.64 11.21 -58.95
N LYS A 467 -5.75 10.67 -58.43
CA LYS A 467 -5.82 9.94 -57.17
C LYS A 467 -4.98 8.66 -57.19
N ARG A 468 -4.94 7.96 -58.34
CA ARG A 468 -4.07 6.79 -58.52
C ARG A 468 -2.60 7.19 -58.37
N GLU A 469 -2.18 8.19 -59.11
CA GLU A 469 -0.79 8.70 -59.02
C GLU A 469 -0.43 9.19 -57.61
N GLU A 470 -1.33 9.91 -56.94
CA GLU A 470 -1.13 10.32 -55.54
C GLU A 470 -0.94 9.11 -54.62
N ASN A 471 -1.75 8.04 -54.81
CA ASN A 471 -1.66 6.81 -54.01
C ASN A 471 -0.37 6.04 -54.31
N GLU A 472 0.05 5.90 -55.56
CA GLU A 472 1.30 5.27 -55.95
C GLU A 472 2.52 5.99 -55.39
N LEU A 473 2.52 7.33 -55.45
CA LEU A 473 3.55 8.17 -54.82
C LEU A 473 3.57 7.95 -53.28
N SER A 474 2.39 7.92 -52.63
CA SER A 474 2.27 7.66 -51.20
C SER A 474 2.84 6.29 -50.82
N GLN A 475 2.57 5.26 -51.62
CA GLN A 475 3.12 3.92 -51.45
C GLN A 475 4.66 3.90 -51.65
N ALA A 476 5.17 4.54 -52.72
CA ALA A 476 6.59 4.55 -53.02
C ALA A 476 7.44 5.28 -51.96
N PHE A 477 6.89 6.29 -51.31
CA PHE A 477 7.55 7.12 -50.30
C PHE A 477 7.10 6.81 -48.85
N THR A 478 6.53 5.64 -48.56
CA THR A 478 6.16 5.27 -47.23
C THR A 478 7.41 5.18 -46.33
N ALA A 479 7.64 6.22 -45.53
CA ALA A 479 8.70 6.28 -44.56
C ALA A 479 8.22 5.88 -43.18
N TYR A 480 9.13 5.53 -42.29
CA TYR A 480 8.82 5.27 -40.87
C TYR A 480 8.16 6.46 -40.21
N ASN A 481 7.12 6.20 -39.44
CA ASN A 481 6.39 7.22 -38.66
C ASN A 481 7.23 7.76 -37.48
N THR A 482 8.26 7.02 -37.06
CA THR A 482 9.08 7.43 -35.94
C THR A 482 10.44 7.96 -36.37
N ARG A 483 10.97 8.87 -35.54
CA ARG A 483 12.37 9.28 -35.54
C ARG A 483 12.94 9.04 -34.14
N ILE A 484 13.97 8.24 -34.04
CA ILE A 484 14.68 8.04 -32.79
C ILE A 484 15.38 9.36 -32.41
N ILE A 485 15.07 9.91 -31.25
CA ILE A 485 15.73 11.08 -30.65
C ILE A 485 16.87 10.61 -29.76
N THR A 486 16.55 9.64 -28.88
CA THR A 486 17.53 9.03 -27.98
C THR A 486 17.49 7.54 -28.17
N MET A 487 18.64 6.94 -28.51
CA MET A 487 18.77 5.49 -28.61
C MET A 487 18.56 4.84 -27.23
N PRO A 488 18.09 3.57 -27.20
CA PRO A 488 17.98 2.82 -25.96
C PRO A 488 19.27 2.87 -25.15
N GLY A 489 19.17 3.33 -23.91
CA GLY A 489 20.31 3.49 -23.02
C GLY A 489 19.87 3.93 -21.63
N GLY A 490 20.83 4.15 -20.74
CA GLY A 490 20.55 4.61 -19.39
C GLY A 490 21.71 4.40 -18.42
N SER A 491 21.45 4.66 -17.13
CA SER A 491 22.46 4.55 -16.09
C SER A 491 22.86 3.07 -15.84
N MET A 492 24.12 2.84 -15.58
CA MET A 492 24.64 1.55 -15.09
C MET A 492 24.31 1.31 -13.60
N ILE A 493 23.69 2.29 -12.94
CA ILE A 493 23.26 2.16 -11.56
C ILE A 493 21.88 1.48 -11.55
N PRO A 494 21.69 0.40 -10.77
CA PRO A 494 20.39 -0.24 -10.64
C PRO A 494 19.32 0.72 -10.11
N THR A 495 18.15 0.69 -10.71
CA THR A 495 16.98 1.48 -10.27
C THR A 495 16.19 0.79 -9.17
N ALA A 496 16.27 -0.55 -9.07
CA ALA A 496 15.68 -1.35 -8.01
C ALA A 496 16.61 -2.54 -7.65
N PRO A 497 16.55 -3.00 -6.40
CA PRO A 497 15.89 -2.40 -5.26
C PRO A 497 16.60 -1.10 -4.80
N VAL A 498 15.82 -0.11 -4.38
CA VAL A 498 16.36 1.17 -3.89
C VAL A 498 16.91 0.96 -2.48
N LYS A 499 18.21 0.69 -2.37
CA LYS A 499 18.91 0.36 -1.12
C LYS A 499 18.61 1.34 0.01
N LYS A 500 18.64 2.64 -0.29
CA LYS A 500 18.36 3.71 0.68
C LYS A 500 16.96 3.59 1.29
N ASN A 501 15.95 3.37 0.46
CA ASN A 501 14.54 3.30 0.93
C ASN A 501 14.31 2.03 1.75
N ILE A 502 14.85 0.89 1.33
CA ILE A 502 14.71 -0.38 2.06
C ILE A 502 15.37 -0.28 3.43
N LEU A 503 16.61 0.27 3.50
CA LEU A 503 17.29 0.47 4.76
C LEU A 503 16.57 1.49 5.65
N LEU A 504 15.98 2.54 5.07
CA LEU A 504 15.21 3.53 5.81
C LEU A 504 13.93 2.91 6.40
N VAL A 505 13.21 2.12 5.62
CA VAL A 505 12.01 1.41 6.09
C VAL A 505 12.37 0.41 7.18
N ALA A 506 13.45 -0.36 6.99
CA ALA A 506 13.93 -1.30 7.99
C ALA A 506 14.35 -0.60 9.30
N PHE A 507 15.00 0.55 9.19
CA PHE A 507 15.37 1.39 10.34
C PHE A 507 14.12 1.91 11.07
N ALA A 508 13.14 2.42 10.33
CA ALA A 508 11.89 2.91 10.88
C ALA A 508 11.10 1.80 11.60
N LEU A 509 11.01 0.62 10.99
CA LEU A 509 10.37 -0.56 11.58
C LEU A 509 11.15 -1.05 12.82
N GLY A 510 12.47 -1.05 12.75
CA GLY A 510 13.33 -1.42 13.87
C GLY A 510 13.13 -0.55 15.12
N ILE A 511 12.73 0.71 14.93
CA ILE A 511 12.35 1.62 16.02
C ILE A 511 10.88 1.46 16.40
N LEU A 512 9.99 1.33 15.42
CA LEU A 512 8.54 1.31 15.65
C LEU A 512 8.09 0.06 16.40
N ILE A 513 8.63 -1.12 16.05
CA ILE A 513 8.22 -2.40 16.66
C ILE A 513 8.39 -2.40 18.18
N PRO A 514 9.56 -2.05 18.75
CA PRO A 514 9.71 -1.98 20.20
C PRO A 514 8.78 -0.96 20.85
N VAL A 515 8.56 0.20 20.21
CA VAL A 515 7.62 1.22 20.72
C VAL A 515 6.22 0.65 20.85
N VAL A 516 5.74 -0.03 19.79
CA VAL A 516 4.41 -0.65 19.78
C VAL A 516 4.31 -1.75 20.85
N ILE A 517 5.33 -2.59 20.97
CA ILE A 517 5.35 -3.67 21.99
C ILE A 517 5.34 -3.07 23.39
N ILE A 518 6.14 -2.05 23.66
CA ILE A 518 6.17 -1.37 24.96
C ILE A 518 4.82 -0.71 25.23
N PHE A 519 4.23 -0.04 24.25
CA PHE A 519 2.92 0.58 24.36
C PHE A 519 1.81 -0.43 24.67
N ILE A 520 1.76 -1.55 23.95
CA ILE A 520 0.79 -2.63 24.21
C ILE A 520 0.99 -3.20 25.61
N ARG A 521 2.24 -3.55 25.98
CA ARG A 521 2.57 -4.08 27.30
C ARG A 521 2.18 -3.11 28.41
N GLU A 522 2.34 -1.83 28.18
CA GLU A 522 2.03 -0.79 29.13
C GLU A 522 0.52 -0.60 29.30
N ASN A 523 -0.22 -0.62 28.19
CA ASN A 523 -1.70 -0.57 28.20
C ASN A 523 -2.34 -1.82 28.82
N MET A 524 -1.72 -2.98 28.67
CA MET A 524 -2.20 -4.23 29.28
C MET A 524 -1.95 -4.32 30.79
N ASN A 525 -1.22 -3.36 31.37
CA ASN A 525 -0.89 -3.38 32.78
C ASN A 525 -1.91 -2.58 33.59
N THR A 526 -2.81 -3.29 34.23
CA THR A 526 -3.96 -2.73 34.96
C THR A 526 -3.68 -2.39 36.41
N VAL A 527 -2.47 -2.69 36.95
CA VAL A 527 -2.18 -2.49 38.38
C VAL A 527 -1.78 -1.05 38.72
N VAL A 528 -2.11 -0.66 39.94
CA VAL A 528 -1.68 0.61 40.55
C VAL A 528 -0.15 0.66 40.65
N ARG A 529 0.48 1.74 40.21
CA ARG A 529 1.93 1.89 40.19
C ARG A 529 2.47 2.96 41.10
N GLY A 530 1.72 4.02 41.30
CA GLY A 530 2.22 5.15 42.01
C GLY A 530 1.12 6.10 42.45
N ARG A 531 1.56 7.21 43.02
CA ARG A 531 0.65 8.25 43.54
C ARG A 531 -0.30 8.82 42.50
N LYS A 532 0.13 8.90 41.23
CA LYS A 532 -0.72 9.42 40.15
C LYS A 532 -2.03 8.64 39.99
N ASP A 533 -1.99 7.34 40.20
CA ASP A 533 -3.18 6.49 40.10
C ASP A 533 -4.21 6.79 41.18
N LEU A 534 -3.77 7.43 42.28
CA LEU A 534 -4.59 7.80 43.43
C LEU A 534 -5.00 9.30 43.39
N GLU A 535 -4.51 10.10 42.46
CA GLU A 535 -4.76 11.57 42.43
C GLU A 535 -6.26 11.92 42.24
N ASN A 536 -7.03 11.04 41.65
CA ASN A 536 -8.46 11.24 41.44
C ASN A 536 -9.33 10.79 42.64
N MET A 537 -8.72 10.22 43.69
CA MET A 537 -9.43 9.81 44.88
C MET A 537 -9.57 10.97 45.87
N THR A 538 -10.71 11.07 46.53
CA THR A 538 -11.00 12.08 47.55
C THR A 538 -10.55 11.64 48.95
N ILE A 539 -10.14 10.37 49.08
CA ILE A 539 -9.63 9.78 50.31
C ILE A 539 -8.35 10.49 50.75
N PRO A 540 -8.22 10.92 52.01
CA PRO A 540 -7.00 11.52 52.53
C PRO A 540 -5.77 10.60 52.30
N PHE A 541 -4.74 11.12 51.63
CA PHE A 541 -3.50 10.42 51.39
C PHE A 541 -2.49 10.66 52.49
N VAL A 542 -2.16 9.64 53.25
CA VAL A 542 -1.22 9.76 54.40
C VAL A 542 0.25 9.73 53.96
N GLY A 543 0.56 8.92 52.94
CA GLY A 543 1.91 8.86 52.41
C GLY A 543 2.20 7.62 51.58
N GLU A 544 3.44 7.58 51.04
CA GLU A 544 3.91 6.43 50.27
C GLU A 544 5.14 5.80 50.93
N ILE A 545 5.22 4.49 50.85
CA ILE A 545 6.31 3.71 51.40
C ILE A 545 6.98 2.96 50.25
N PRO A 546 8.28 3.21 49.97
CA PRO A 546 8.98 2.52 48.91
C PRO A 546 9.20 1.06 49.24
N LEU A 547 9.48 0.24 48.20
CA LEU A 547 9.73 -1.20 48.32
C LEU A 547 10.98 -1.46 49.13
N ALA A 548 10.81 -2.08 50.30
CA ALA A 548 11.92 -2.34 51.27
C ALA A 548 12.94 -3.38 50.73
N PHE A 549 12.48 -4.34 49.91
CA PHE A 549 13.34 -5.45 49.43
C PHE A 549 13.19 -5.59 47.92
N ARG A 550 14.23 -5.21 47.18
CA ARG A 550 14.26 -5.41 45.72
C ARG A 550 14.74 -6.83 45.41
N LYS A 551 13.98 -7.64 44.74
CA LYS A 551 14.47 -8.89 44.15
C LYS A 551 15.53 -8.52 43.11
N LYS A 552 16.81 -8.78 43.39
CA LYS A 552 17.87 -8.69 42.38
C LYS A 552 17.52 -9.62 41.20
N SER A 553 17.70 -9.10 40.01
CA SER A 553 17.46 -9.81 38.75
C SER A 553 18.14 -11.18 38.75
N LYS A 554 17.43 -12.22 38.32
CA LYS A 554 17.81 -13.64 38.32
C LYS A 554 18.99 -14.02 37.44
N TRP A 555 19.74 -13.06 36.85
CA TRP A 555 20.72 -13.40 35.80
C TRP A 555 22.17 -13.58 36.26
N TYR A 556 22.54 -13.21 37.49
CA TYR A 556 23.97 -13.28 37.91
C TYR A 556 24.25 -13.92 39.27
N ASP A 557 23.30 -14.51 39.99
CA ASP A 557 23.64 -15.11 41.28
C ASP A 557 22.93 -16.47 41.52
N ARG A 558 23.62 -17.54 41.12
CA ARG A 558 23.19 -18.94 41.32
C ARG A 558 23.59 -19.51 42.69
N LYS A 559 24.16 -18.73 43.60
CA LYS A 559 24.78 -19.28 44.82
C LYS A 559 24.41 -18.67 46.17
N THR A 560 23.40 -17.80 46.33
CA THR A 560 22.99 -17.41 47.68
C THR A 560 21.46 -17.51 47.82
N LYS A 561 20.98 -18.63 48.30
CA LYS A 561 19.64 -18.76 48.89
C LYS A 561 19.64 -17.98 50.22
N THR A 562 19.57 -16.70 50.20
CA THR A 562 19.17 -15.91 51.35
C THR A 562 17.65 -16.06 51.49
N LYS A 563 17.19 -16.85 52.44
CA LYS A 563 15.81 -16.84 52.93
C LYS A 563 15.54 -15.38 53.31
N GLY A 564 14.73 -14.68 52.53
CA GLY A 564 14.27 -13.32 52.83
C GLY A 564 13.59 -13.38 54.19
N ASN A 565 14.14 -12.74 55.22
CA ASN A 565 13.48 -12.55 56.50
C ASN A 565 12.16 -11.80 56.26
N LYS A 566 11.04 -12.49 56.38
CA LYS A 566 9.70 -11.92 56.25
C LYS A 566 9.40 -10.88 57.34
N CYS A 567 10.18 -10.90 58.45
CA CYS A 567 10.02 -10.03 59.63
C CYS A 567 11.21 -9.05 59.74
N ALA A 568 11.29 -8.07 58.83
CA ALA A 568 12.38 -7.14 58.91
C ALA A 568 11.94 -5.82 59.52
N ILE A 569 12.62 -5.39 60.58
CA ILE A 569 12.52 -4.05 61.15
C ILE A 569 13.38 -3.11 60.27
N VAL A 570 12.72 -2.21 59.57
CA VAL A 570 13.36 -1.26 58.69
C VAL A 570 13.52 0.09 59.34
N VAL A 571 12.65 0.42 60.31
CA VAL A 571 12.63 1.67 61.03
C VAL A 571 13.58 1.57 62.22
N LYS A 572 14.66 2.38 62.23
CA LYS A 572 15.66 2.44 63.28
C LYS A 572 15.89 3.90 63.68
N GLU A 573 16.18 4.13 64.99
CA GLU A 573 16.27 5.48 65.56
C GLU A 573 17.25 6.41 64.89
N LYS A 574 18.39 5.92 64.45
CA LYS A 574 19.48 6.75 63.84
C LYS A 574 19.62 6.56 62.32
N SER A 575 18.72 5.80 61.64
CA SER A 575 18.82 5.56 60.22
C SER A 575 18.23 6.68 59.40
N ARG A 576 18.92 7.08 58.32
CA ARG A 576 18.48 8.10 57.35
C ARG A 576 18.17 7.50 55.98
N ASN A 577 17.90 6.21 55.92
CA ASN A 577 17.55 5.61 54.66
C ASN A 577 16.14 6.06 54.19
N VAL A 578 15.88 5.96 52.87
CA VAL A 578 14.66 6.46 52.22
C VAL A 578 13.38 5.86 52.84
N ILE A 579 13.45 4.61 53.28
CA ILE A 579 12.29 3.93 53.88
C ILE A 579 11.99 4.50 55.26
N ASN A 580 13.04 4.75 56.08
CA ASN A 580 12.90 5.34 57.40
C ASN A 580 12.29 6.75 57.33
N GLU A 581 12.74 7.55 56.34
CA GLU A 581 12.15 8.88 56.08
C GLU A 581 10.68 8.77 55.60
N ALA A 582 10.35 7.78 54.75
CA ALA A 582 8.98 7.55 54.36
C ALA A 582 8.07 7.25 55.54
N PHE A 583 8.51 6.39 56.49
CA PHE A 583 7.78 6.14 57.74
C PHE A 583 7.71 7.37 58.65
N ARG A 584 8.70 8.24 58.68
CA ARG A 584 8.65 9.52 59.43
C ARG A 584 7.58 10.45 58.84
N VAL A 585 7.53 10.54 57.49
CA VAL A 585 6.50 11.34 56.79
C VAL A 585 5.12 10.77 57.09
N VAL A 586 4.92 9.45 56.89
CA VAL A 586 3.63 8.78 57.18
C VAL A 586 3.20 9.00 58.61
N ARG A 587 4.13 8.86 59.58
CA ARG A 587 3.86 9.13 61.01
C ARG A 587 3.42 10.58 61.24
N THR A 588 4.14 11.57 60.68
CA THR A 588 3.78 12.97 60.81
C THR A 588 2.42 13.28 60.24
N ASN A 589 2.12 12.76 59.03
CA ASN A 589 0.83 12.97 58.41
C ASN A 589 -0.32 12.25 59.17
N LEU A 590 -0.03 11.06 59.71
CA LEU A 590 -0.98 10.35 60.57
C LEU A 590 -1.33 11.17 61.82
N GLU A 591 -0.35 11.80 62.46
CA GLU A 591 -0.58 12.66 63.63
C GLU A 591 -1.48 13.88 63.29
N PHE A 592 -1.41 14.37 62.05
CA PHE A 592 -2.33 15.43 61.60
C PHE A 592 -3.76 14.89 61.37
N VAL A 593 -3.88 13.66 60.81
CA VAL A 593 -5.18 13.00 60.57
C VAL A 593 -5.84 12.65 61.93
N VAL A 594 -5.07 12.23 62.90
CA VAL A 594 -5.54 11.87 64.25
C VAL A 594 -6.09 13.11 65.00
N GLY A 595 -5.49 14.27 64.83
CA GLY A 595 -5.84 15.48 65.58
C GLY A 595 -5.39 15.41 67.05
N LYS A 596 -5.59 16.51 67.76
CA LYS A 596 -5.15 16.66 69.20
C LYS A 596 -6.28 16.41 70.20
N GLU A 597 -7.47 16.05 69.74
CA GLU A 597 -8.64 16.06 70.61
C GLU A 597 -8.81 14.82 71.51
N ARG A 598 -8.00 13.77 71.31
CA ARG A 598 -8.13 12.47 72.05
C ARG A 598 -6.82 12.09 72.72
N GLU A 599 -6.90 11.58 73.95
CA GLU A 599 -5.73 11.08 74.71
C GLU A 599 -5.21 9.75 74.15
N SER A 600 -6.08 8.94 73.51
CA SER A 600 -5.70 7.66 72.92
C SER A 600 -6.42 7.42 71.61
N ASN A 601 -5.74 6.82 70.65
CA ASN A 601 -6.25 6.60 69.28
C ASN A 601 -6.11 5.12 68.87
N VAL A 602 -7.20 4.54 68.42
CA VAL A 602 -7.26 3.16 67.86
C VAL A 602 -7.21 3.25 66.35
N ILE A 603 -6.16 2.67 65.76
CA ILE A 603 -5.90 2.74 64.35
C ILE A 603 -5.91 1.34 63.74
N MET A 604 -6.82 1.08 62.83
CA MET A 604 -6.92 -0.18 62.10
C MET A 604 -6.18 -0.10 60.78
N LEU A 605 -5.40 -1.12 60.46
CA LEU A 605 -4.80 -1.27 59.14
C LEU A 605 -5.47 -2.43 58.40
N THR A 606 -5.95 -2.11 57.19
CA THR A 606 -6.53 -3.13 56.30
C THR A 606 -6.15 -2.85 54.83
N SER A 607 -6.54 -3.72 53.93
CA SER A 607 -6.28 -3.56 52.47
C SER A 607 -7.28 -4.35 51.66
N ALA A 608 -7.39 -4.13 50.35
CA ALA A 608 -8.17 -4.97 49.49
C ALA A 608 -7.57 -6.39 49.43
N ASN A 609 -6.33 -6.53 49.04
CA ASN A 609 -5.72 -7.82 48.72
C ASN A 609 -4.78 -8.30 49.84
N PRO A 610 -4.58 -9.64 49.97
CA PRO A 610 -3.53 -10.20 50.77
C PRO A 610 -2.14 -9.86 50.21
N GLY A 611 -1.14 -9.69 51.08
CA GLY A 611 0.21 -9.33 50.64
C GLY A 611 0.43 -7.85 50.35
N SER A 612 -0.55 -7.00 50.65
CA SER A 612 -0.42 -5.54 50.52
C SER A 612 0.58 -4.92 51.50
N GLY A 613 1.04 -5.65 52.48
CA GLY A 613 2.03 -5.23 53.47
C GLY A 613 1.46 -4.56 54.70
N LYS A 614 0.23 -4.83 55.10
CA LYS A 614 -0.44 -4.32 56.30
C LYS A 614 0.40 -4.55 57.56
N THR A 615 0.73 -5.79 57.86
CA THR A 615 1.54 -6.16 59.03
C THR A 615 2.91 -5.48 59.02
N PHE A 616 3.56 -5.37 57.85
CA PHE A 616 4.83 -4.67 57.75
C PHE A 616 4.65 -3.20 58.09
N ILE A 617 3.62 -2.52 57.63
CA ILE A 617 3.31 -1.13 57.93
C ILE A 617 2.89 -1.00 59.38
N THR A 618 2.01 -1.84 59.89
CA THR A 618 1.59 -1.86 61.31
C THR A 618 2.81 -1.88 62.23
N PHE A 619 3.70 -2.85 62.05
CA PHE A 619 4.90 -2.97 62.88
C PHE A 619 5.83 -1.80 62.79
N ASN A 620 6.24 -1.40 61.59
CA ASN A 620 7.22 -0.32 61.39
C ASN A 620 6.66 1.07 61.70
N LEU A 621 5.37 1.34 61.52
CA LEU A 621 4.73 2.58 61.90
C LEU A 621 4.56 2.66 63.43
N SER A 622 4.19 1.56 64.08
CA SER A 622 4.18 1.48 65.56
C SER A 622 5.55 1.74 66.16
N THR A 623 6.59 1.07 65.59
CA THR A 623 8.01 1.34 66.02
C THR A 623 8.41 2.79 65.78
N SER A 624 7.97 3.44 64.69
CA SER A 624 8.25 4.86 64.40
C SER A 624 7.68 5.79 65.46
N LEU A 625 6.51 5.44 66.03
CA LEU A 625 5.87 6.19 67.15
C LEU A 625 6.53 5.93 68.49
N THR A 626 6.97 4.66 68.76
CA THR A 626 7.69 4.39 70.00
C THR A 626 9.07 5.11 70.07
N ILE A 627 9.74 5.26 68.91
CA ILE A 627 10.97 6.07 68.81
C ILE A 627 10.69 7.53 69.15
N LYS A 628 9.48 8.05 68.86
CA LYS A 628 9.09 9.41 69.24
C LYS A 628 8.72 9.54 70.73
N GLY A 629 8.76 8.47 71.51
CA GLY A 629 8.43 8.46 72.91
C GLY A 629 6.95 8.25 73.25
N LYS A 630 6.16 7.78 72.25
CA LYS A 630 4.75 7.46 72.50
C LYS A 630 4.61 6.05 73.00
N ARG A 631 3.59 5.84 73.91
CA ARG A 631 3.23 4.51 74.37
C ARG A 631 2.37 3.84 73.28
N VAL A 632 2.85 2.78 72.67
CA VAL A 632 2.23 2.16 71.51
C VAL A 632 2.04 0.64 71.76
N ILE A 633 0.87 0.14 71.43
CA ILE A 633 0.62 -1.29 71.42
C ILE A 633 0.05 -1.69 70.05
N ALA A 634 0.48 -2.81 69.53
CA ALA A 634 -0.05 -3.38 68.33
C ALA A 634 -0.77 -4.71 68.62
N ILE A 635 -1.95 -4.87 68.05
CA ILE A 635 -2.82 -6.06 68.26
C ILE A 635 -2.95 -6.81 66.93
N ASP A 636 -2.66 -8.08 66.93
CA ASP A 636 -2.85 -8.97 65.79
C ASP A 636 -4.30 -9.50 65.79
N LEU A 637 -5.19 -8.85 65.06
CA LEU A 637 -6.57 -9.31 64.88
C LEU A 637 -6.79 -10.01 63.53
N ASP A 638 -5.71 -10.31 62.78
CA ASP A 638 -5.77 -11.30 61.72
C ASP A 638 -5.73 -12.71 62.34
N LEU A 639 -6.79 -13.12 63.04
CA LEU A 639 -6.91 -14.38 63.79
C LEU A 639 -6.75 -15.62 62.91
N ARG A 640 -6.71 -15.42 61.59
CA ARG A 640 -6.57 -16.54 60.61
C ARG A 640 -5.11 -16.78 60.28
N LYS A 641 -4.30 -15.71 60.14
CA LYS A 641 -2.93 -15.80 59.65
C LYS A 641 -1.89 -15.47 60.69
N GLY A 642 -2.21 -14.55 61.62
CA GLY A 642 -1.36 -14.18 62.74
C GLY A 642 0.02 -13.67 62.28
N SER A 643 0.03 -12.77 61.29
CA SER A 643 1.30 -12.38 60.67
C SER A 643 2.10 -11.40 61.54
N LEU A 644 1.46 -10.59 62.37
CA LEU A 644 2.12 -9.72 63.32
C LEU A 644 2.72 -10.52 64.48
N SER A 645 2.11 -11.62 64.84
CA SER A 645 2.57 -12.57 65.88
C SER A 645 3.93 -13.20 65.52
N GLU A 646 4.36 -13.19 64.25
CA GLU A 646 5.70 -13.65 63.85
C GLU A 646 6.82 -12.82 64.46
N TYR A 647 6.60 -11.50 64.69
CA TYR A 647 7.58 -10.60 65.25
C TYR A 647 7.89 -10.89 66.73
N VAL A 648 7.02 -11.63 67.39
CA VAL A 648 7.21 -12.04 68.82
C VAL A 648 7.34 -13.56 68.98
N GLY A 649 7.70 -14.26 67.89
CA GLY A 649 7.96 -15.73 67.90
C GLY A 649 6.71 -16.62 67.94
N ARG A 650 5.56 -16.12 67.62
CA ARG A 650 4.27 -16.85 67.59
C ARG A 650 3.99 -17.59 68.91
N PRO A 651 3.85 -16.89 70.04
CA PRO A 651 3.55 -17.52 71.30
C PRO A 651 2.19 -18.26 71.28
N LYS A 652 2.04 -19.28 72.06
CA LYS A 652 0.81 -20.07 72.17
C LYS A 652 -0.34 -19.30 72.81
N GLU A 653 -0.04 -18.36 73.67
CA GLU A 653 -0.98 -17.51 74.35
C GLU A 653 -1.04 -16.14 73.68
N GLY A 654 -2.27 -15.68 73.45
CA GLY A 654 -2.52 -14.43 72.77
C GLY A 654 -3.97 -13.99 72.90
N ILE A 655 -4.36 -13.08 72.01
CA ILE A 655 -5.70 -12.47 72.08
C ILE A 655 -6.83 -13.51 71.98
N SER A 656 -6.67 -14.57 71.22
CA SER A 656 -7.70 -15.61 71.11
C SER A 656 -7.97 -16.24 72.46
N ASN A 657 -6.91 -16.57 73.24
CA ASN A 657 -7.02 -17.14 74.59
C ASN A 657 -7.70 -16.17 75.55
N TYR A 658 -7.38 -14.88 75.44
CA TYR A 658 -8.03 -13.84 76.24
C TYR A 658 -9.51 -13.69 75.89
N LEU A 659 -9.89 -13.67 74.61
CA LEU A 659 -11.26 -13.52 74.16
C LEU A 659 -12.14 -14.74 74.54
N ILE A 660 -11.61 -15.92 74.53
CA ILE A 660 -12.29 -17.14 74.96
C ILE A 660 -12.47 -17.17 76.50
N GLY A 661 -11.65 -16.42 77.26
CA GLY A 661 -11.72 -16.37 78.72
C GLY A 661 -10.72 -17.30 79.41
N GLU A 662 -9.82 -17.97 78.71
CA GLU A 662 -8.75 -18.77 79.29
C GLU A 662 -7.74 -17.95 80.07
N THR A 663 -7.45 -16.70 79.58
CA THR A 663 -6.53 -15.76 80.26
C THR A 663 -7.33 -14.68 80.96
N LYS A 664 -6.98 -14.42 82.22
CA LYS A 664 -7.76 -13.48 83.05
C LYS A 664 -7.48 -12.01 82.77
N THR A 665 -6.21 -11.70 82.55
CA THR A 665 -5.78 -10.33 82.31
C THR A 665 -5.06 -10.21 80.98
N TRP A 666 -5.33 -9.13 80.17
CA TRP A 666 -4.68 -8.87 78.95
C TRP A 666 -3.14 -8.64 79.06
N ARG A 667 -2.63 -8.25 80.25
CA ARG A 667 -1.19 -8.04 80.50
C ARG A 667 -0.38 -9.34 80.36
N GLU A 668 -1.01 -10.49 80.60
CA GLU A 668 -0.35 -11.78 80.50
C GLU A 668 -0.04 -12.16 79.07
N ILE A 669 -0.78 -11.62 78.10
CA ILE A 669 -0.60 -11.92 76.66
C ILE A 669 0.23 -10.90 75.93
N VAL A 670 0.65 -9.78 76.55
CA VAL A 670 1.50 -8.78 75.91
C VAL A 670 2.92 -9.34 75.76
N ARG A 671 3.50 -9.17 74.60
CA ARG A 671 4.86 -9.59 74.25
C ARG A 671 5.64 -8.42 73.69
N LYS A 672 6.93 -8.44 73.86
CA LYS A 672 7.87 -7.43 73.27
C LYS A 672 8.68 -8.09 72.16
N PRO A 673 8.81 -7.45 71.01
CA PRO A 673 9.71 -7.97 69.98
C PRO A 673 11.18 -7.90 70.47
N ALA A 674 11.95 -8.87 70.02
CA ALA A 674 13.39 -8.94 70.45
C ALA A 674 14.21 -7.68 70.00
N ASP A 675 13.81 -7.07 68.93
CA ASP A 675 14.55 -5.95 68.28
C ASP A 675 14.01 -4.55 68.72
N ASP A 676 12.84 -4.46 69.38
CA ASP A 676 12.27 -3.20 69.87
C ASP A 676 11.54 -3.41 71.23
N ALA A 677 12.29 -3.22 72.30
CA ALA A 677 11.76 -3.40 73.67
C ALA A 677 10.70 -2.35 74.09
N LYS A 678 10.51 -1.26 73.29
CA LYS A 678 9.56 -0.18 73.56
C LYS A 678 8.17 -0.41 72.98
N LEU A 679 8.03 -1.33 72.00
CA LEU A 679 6.77 -1.66 71.41
C LEU A 679 6.12 -2.89 72.10
N ASP A 680 4.88 -2.75 72.49
CA ASP A 680 4.10 -3.82 73.02
C ASP A 680 3.24 -4.46 71.92
N ILE A 681 3.18 -5.80 71.88
CA ILE A 681 2.39 -6.55 70.88
C ILE A 681 1.50 -7.57 71.59
N ILE A 682 0.23 -7.61 71.24
CA ILE A 682 -0.68 -8.68 71.58
C ILE A 682 -0.76 -9.63 70.38
N PRO A 683 -0.14 -10.79 70.43
CA PRO A 683 -0.18 -11.81 69.36
C PRO A 683 -1.55 -12.49 69.31
N VAL A 684 -1.82 -13.21 68.21
CA VAL A 684 -3.02 -14.02 68.06
C VAL A 684 -3.15 -15.10 69.12
N GLY A 685 -2.05 -15.80 69.46
CA GLY A 685 -2.07 -17.03 70.22
C GLY A 685 -2.43 -18.24 69.35
N MET A 686 -3.21 -19.13 69.91
CA MET A 686 -3.75 -20.25 69.15
C MET A 686 -4.79 -19.76 68.12
N ILE A 687 -4.67 -20.22 66.87
CA ILE A 687 -5.64 -19.87 65.83
C ILE A 687 -6.98 -20.51 66.15
N PRO A 688 -8.04 -19.74 66.37
CA PRO A 688 -9.35 -20.30 66.75
C PRO A 688 -10.08 -20.90 65.52
N PRO A 689 -10.96 -21.88 65.74
CA PRO A 689 -11.76 -22.46 64.67
C PRO A 689 -12.80 -21.47 64.06
N ASN A 690 -13.33 -20.58 64.93
CA ASN A 690 -14.35 -19.57 64.55
C ASN A 690 -13.81 -18.15 64.82
N PRO A 691 -12.91 -17.63 63.99
CA PRO A 691 -12.26 -16.36 64.25
C PRO A 691 -13.22 -15.15 64.24
N THR A 692 -14.21 -15.15 63.39
CA THR A 692 -15.15 -14.03 63.22
C THR A 692 -16.05 -13.88 64.46
N GLU A 693 -16.49 -14.98 65.08
CA GLU A 693 -17.34 -14.96 66.28
C GLU A 693 -16.60 -14.35 67.47
N LEU A 694 -15.31 -14.60 67.62
CA LEU A 694 -14.55 -14.04 68.72
C LEU A 694 -14.42 -12.52 68.62
N LEU A 695 -14.53 -11.94 67.42
CA LEU A 695 -14.49 -10.49 67.24
C LEU A 695 -15.78 -9.80 67.79
N PHE A 696 -16.85 -10.55 68.06
CA PHE A 696 -18.06 -10.01 68.70
C PHE A 696 -18.04 -10.10 70.23
N ALA A 697 -16.98 -10.72 70.81
CA ALA A 697 -16.92 -10.87 72.22
C ALA A 697 -16.86 -9.55 72.97
N GLU A 698 -17.65 -9.34 74.02
CA GLU A 698 -17.64 -8.18 74.89
C GLU A 698 -16.24 -7.90 75.50
N ARG A 699 -15.44 -8.95 75.64
CA ARG A 699 -14.07 -8.81 76.14
C ARG A 699 -13.16 -8.04 75.19
N LEU A 700 -13.43 -8.04 73.87
CA LEU A 700 -12.69 -7.21 72.96
C LEU A 700 -12.91 -5.73 73.20
N GLU A 701 -14.15 -5.34 73.49
CA GLU A 701 -14.50 -3.97 73.84
C GLU A 701 -13.84 -3.55 75.15
N GLN A 702 -13.89 -4.41 76.17
CA GLN A 702 -13.25 -4.19 77.48
C GLN A 702 -11.71 -4.03 77.25
N LEU A 703 -11.08 -4.89 76.46
CA LEU A 703 -9.66 -4.81 76.15
C LEU A 703 -9.30 -3.44 75.52
N ILE A 704 -10.03 -3.03 74.50
CA ILE A 704 -9.70 -1.77 73.78
C ILE A 704 -9.92 -0.60 74.75
N ASN A 705 -10.95 -0.61 75.59
CA ASN A 705 -11.20 0.45 76.58
C ASN A 705 -10.13 0.50 77.66
N ASP A 706 -9.61 -0.62 78.10
CA ASP A 706 -8.51 -0.65 79.06
C ASP A 706 -7.19 -0.20 78.46
N LEU A 707 -6.90 -0.65 77.19
CA LEU A 707 -5.73 -0.21 76.46
C LEU A 707 -5.72 1.29 76.19
N ARG A 708 -6.87 1.92 75.96
CA ARG A 708 -7.00 3.38 75.77
C ARG A 708 -6.54 4.17 77.01
N LYS A 709 -6.61 3.55 78.22
CA LYS A 709 -6.13 4.24 79.44
C LYS A 709 -4.59 4.22 79.61
N GLU A 710 -3.95 3.26 78.95
CA GLU A 710 -2.51 2.98 79.11
C GLU A 710 -1.68 3.38 77.88
N TYR A 711 -2.24 3.37 76.69
CA TYR A 711 -1.51 3.61 75.41
C TYR A 711 -2.03 4.87 74.71
N ASP A 712 -1.08 5.61 74.11
CA ASP A 712 -1.40 6.76 73.28
C ASP A 712 -1.91 6.35 71.88
N TYR A 713 -1.37 5.18 71.39
CA TYR A 713 -1.75 4.61 70.09
C TYR A 713 -1.94 3.08 70.21
N ILE A 714 -3.04 2.60 69.68
CA ILE A 714 -3.38 1.19 69.60
C ILE A 714 -3.51 0.84 68.10
N PHE A 715 -2.59 0.08 67.59
CA PHE A 715 -2.66 -0.38 66.21
C PHE A 715 -3.33 -1.75 66.13
N ILE A 716 -4.18 -1.94 65.14
CA ILE A 716 -4.89 -3.19 64.90
C ILE A 716 -4.52 -3.69 63.50
N ASP A 717 -3.82 -4.82 63.42
CA ASP A 717 -3.54 -5.48 62.14
C ASP A 717 -4.73 -6.37 61.78
N CYS A 718 -5.44 -6.05 60.69
CA CYS A 718 -6.65 -6.72 60.26
C CYS A 718 -6.45 -7.49 58.95
N PRO A 719 -7.25 -8.55 58.70
CA PRO A 719 -7.25 -9.22 57.40
C PRO A 719 -7.75 -8.31 56.27
N PRO A 720 -7.48 -8.68 54.98
CA PRO A 720 -7.99 -7.92 53.85
C PRO A 720 -9.52 -7.91 53.79
N VAL A 721 -10.12 -6.79 53.39
CA VAL A 721 -11.56 -6.55 53.32
C VAL A 721 -12.26 -7.35 52.23
N GLU A 722 -11.52 -7.75 51.17
CA GLU A 722 -12.04 -8.56 50.05
C GLU A 722 -12.30 -10.04 50.46
N ILE A 723 -11.61 -10.54 51.47
CA ILE A 723 -11.65 -11.94 51.85
C ILE A 723 -12.67 -12.17 52.99
N VAL A 724 -12.75 -11.23 53.98
CA VAL A 724 -13.56 -11.45 55.20
C VAL A 724 -14.15 -10.15 55.73
N ALA A 725 -15.31 -10.27 56.39
CA ALA A 725 -16.01 -9.16 57.01
C ALA A 725 -15.37 -8.66 58.33
N ASP A 726 -14.31 -9.28 58.80
CA ASP A 726 -13.66 -9.04 60.09
C ASP A 726 -13.30 -7.58 60.30
N ALA A 727 -12.75 -6.91 59.29
CA ALA A 727 -12.40 -5.50 59.32
C ALA A 727 -13.65 -4.59 59.55
N THR A 728 -14.80 -5.01 59.02
CA THR A 728 -16.07 -4.25 59.22
C THR A 728 -16.57 -4.39 60.70
N ILE A 729 -16.41 -5.55 61.30
CA ILE A 729 -16.75 -5.77 62.69
C ILE A 729 -15.85 -4.98 63.63
N ILE A 730 -14.52 -5.05 63.37
CA ILE A 730 -13.50 -4.35 64.19
C ILE A 730 -13.66 -2.81 64.10
N ASN A 731 -14.16 -2.30 62.96
CA ASN A 731 -14.38 -0.86 62.73
C ASN A 731 -15.29 -0.21 63.79
N LYS A 732 -16.08 -1.00 64.57
CA LYS A 732 -16.91 -0.48 65.68
C LYS A 732 -16.06 0.28 66.71
N TRP A 733 -14.92 -0.28 67.05
CA TRP A 733 -14.05 0.23 68.14
C TRP A 733 -12.89 1.10 67.64
N VAL A 734 -12.74 1.30 66.35
CA VAL A 734 -11.63 2.03 65.71
C VAL A 734 -11.98 3.51 65.59
N ASP A 735 -10.99 4.34 65.70
CA ASP A 735 -11.08 5.79 65.43
C ASP A 735 -10.68 6.17 64.05
N ILE A 736 -9.67 5.50 63.48
CA ILE A 736 -9.09 5.77 62.17
C ILE A 736 -8.81 4.45 61.45
N THR A 737 -9.08 4.41 60.14
CA THR A 737 -8.75 3.30 59.29
C THR A 737 -7.68 3.70 58.29
N LEU A 738 -6.55 3.03 58.31
CA LEU A 738 -5.50 3.15 57.30
C LEU A 738 -5.66 2.04 56.27
N PHE A 739 -6.06 2.43 55.08
CA PHE A 739 -6.23 1.49 53.97
C PHE A 739 -4.95 1.39 53.17
N ILE A 740 -4.40 0.19 53.06
CA ILE A 740 -3.12 -0.05 52.40
C ILE A 740 -3.33 -0.45 50.96
N VAL A 741 -2.90 0.40 50.02
CA VAL A 741 -2.83 0.14 48.57
C VAL A 741 -1.41 -0.29 48.24
N ARG A 742 -1.28 -1.43 47.53
CA ARG A 742 0.03 -1.94 47.14
C ARG A 742 0.30 -1.65 45.69
N ALA A 743 1.36 -0.90 45.41
CA ALA A 743 1.86 -0.73 44.04
C ALA A 743 2.31 -2.06 43.44
N GLY A 744 1.97 -2.32 42.20
CA GLY A 744 2.25 -3.57 41.47
C GLY A 744 1.44 -4.80 41.91
N LEU A 745 0.42 -4.61 42.76
CA LEU A 745 -0.48 -5.69 43.22
C LEU A 745 -1.96 -5.36 43.06
N LEU A 746 -2.39 -4.17 43.48
CA LEU A 746 -3.78 -3.76 43.39
C LEU A 746 -4.16 -3.42 41.96
N ASP A 747 -5.25 -3.97 41.44
CA ASP A 747 -5.81 -3.56 40.16
C ASP A 747 -6.45 -2.17 40.29
N ARG A 748 -6.23 -1.31 39.27
CA ARG A 748 -6.83 0.02 39.21
C ARG A 748 -8.35 -0.02 39.20
N ALA A 749 -8.93 -1.08 38.64
CA ALA A 749 -10.39 -1.30 38.65
C ALA A 749 -10.98 -1.34 40.07
N MET A 750 -10.17 -1.66 41.08
CA MET A 750 -10.61 -1.66 42.48
C MET A 750 -10.63 -0.27 43.13
N LEU A 751 -9.97 0.74 42.53
CA LEU A 751 -9.88 2.09 43.13
C LEU A 751 -11.25 2.74 43.32
N PRO A 752 -12.22 2.66 42.37
CA PRO A 752 -13.57 3.19 42.57
C PRO A 752 -14.32 2.51 43.74
N GLU A 753 -14.10 1.22 43.97
CA GLU A 753 -14.71 0.52 45.10
C GLU A 753 -14.13 1.00 46.44
N ILE A 754 -12.79 1.18 46.47
CA ILE A 754 -12.12 1.72 47.67
C ILE A 754 -12.60 3.16 47.94
N GLU A 755 -12.78 3.97 46.88
CA GLU A 755 -13.39 5.30 46.99
C GLU A 755 -14.82 5.22 47.53
N GLY A 756 -15.58 4.20 47.08
CA GLY A 756 -16.92 3.92 47.59
C GLY A 756 -16.95 3.60 49.10
N PHE A 757 -15.91 2.93 49.61
CA PHE A 757 -15.83 2.69 51.07
C PHE A 757 -15.69 4.00 51.87
N TYR A 758 -14.95 4.96 51.32
CA TYR A 758 -14.76 6.27 51.93
C TYR A 758 -16.03 7.14 51.83
N THR A 759 -16.59 7.30 50.65
CA THR A 759 -17.77 8.14 50.38
C THR A 759 -19.01 7.66 51.13
N ASN A 760 -19.18 6.32 51.21
CA ASN A 760 -20.26 5.70 52.00
C ASN A 760 -19.98 5.63 53.49
N ARG A 761 -18.86 6.15 53.99
CA ARG A 761 -18.43 6.12 55.38
C ARG A 761 -18.43 4.70 56.00
N LYS A 762 -18.10 3.70 55.14
CA LYS A 762 -18.05 2.31 55.57
C LYS A 762 -17.03 2.05 56.68
N TYR A 763 -15.89 2.79 56.63
CA TYR A 763 -14.84 2.78 57.65
C TYR A 763 -14.63 4.18 58.24
N LYS A 764 -14.34 4.22 59.56
CA LYS A 764 -14.19 5.48 60.26
C LYS A 764 -12.89 6.16 59.89
N ASN A 765 -12.96 7.48 59.56
CA ASN A 765 -11.85 8.34 59.24
C ASN A 765 -10.81 7.63 58.33
N MET A 766 -11.34 7.04 57.24
CA MET A 766 -10.51 6.26 56.32
C MET A 766 -9.48 7.15 55.62
N SER A 767 -8.25 6.68 55.58
CA SER A 767 -7.12 7.31 54.90
C SER A 767 -6.31 6.27 54.17
N VAL A 768 -5.57 6.64 53.12
CA VAL A 768 -4.84 5.69 52.26
C VAL A 768 -3.32 5.85 52.43
N ILE A 769 -2.65 4.71 52.48
CA ILE A 769 -1.18 4.60 52.37
C ILE A 769 -0.83 3.77 51.14
N LEU A 770 0.03 4.31 50.28
CA LEU A 770 0.56 3.60 49.12
C LEU A 770 1.86 2.89 49.51
N ASN A 771 1.86 1.57 49.43
CA ASN A 771 3.00 0.73 49.79
C ASN A 771 3.68 0.09 48.58
N GLY A 772 5.00 0.00 48.63
CA GLY A 772 5.80 -0.74 47.64
C GLY A 772 6.01 0.02 46.33
N THR A 773 6.05 1.33 46.41
CA THR A 773 6.44 2.15 45.28
C THR A 773 7.90 1.91 44.92
N ASP A 774 8.27 2.04 43.66
CA ASP A 774 9.68 1.99 43.21
C ASP A 774 10.42 3.23 43.74
N GLY A 775 11.04 3.07 44.92
CA GLY A 775 11.84 4.12 45.56
C GLY A 775 13.12 4.44 44.80
N GLY A 776 12.95 4.98 43.55
CA GLY A 776 13.99 5.78 42.91
C GLY A 776 15.38 5.18 42.67
N SER A 777 15.48 3.93 42.15
CA SER A 777 16.70 3.54 41.41
C SER A 777 16.55 3.65 39.90
N GLY A 778 15.37 4.03 39.41
CA GLY A 778 15.20 4.57 38.07
C GLY A 778 15.25 6.09 38.16
N ARG A 779 16.05 6.74 37.35
CA ARG A 779 16.27 8.20 37.19
C ARG A 779 14.98 9.06 37.14
N TYR A 780 13.82 8.49 37.42
CA TYR A 780 12.50 9.07 37.21
C TYR A 780 11.64 9.31 38.47
N GLY A 781 11.80 8.54 39.55
CA GLY A 781 10.94 8.67 40.73
C GLY A 781 11.24 9.90 41.58
N TYR A 782 12.48 10.33 41.63
CA TYR A 782 12.91 11.38 42.54
C TYR A 782 12.76 12.82 42.01
N LYS A 783 12.67 13.00 40.68
CA LYS A 783 12.66 14.36 40.11
C LYS A 783 11.28 15.00 40.05
N TYR A 784 10.22 14.20 40.13
CA TYR A 784 8.83 14.70 40.04
C TYR A 784 8.04 14.71 41.36
N GLY A 785 8.34 13.82 42.30
CA GLY A 785 7.67 13.77 43.60
C GLY A 785 7.99 14.96 44.53
N TYR A 786 9.17 15.50 44.45
CA TYR A 786 9.62 16.57 45.33
C TYR A 786 9.42 17.98 44.77
N LYS A 787 9.07 18.14 43.51
CA LYS A 787 9.00 19.48 42.87
C LYS A 787 7.63 20.16 43.05
N TYR A 788 6.60 19.47 43.48
CA TYR A 788 5.27 20.07 43.70
C TYR A 788 4.82 20.17 45.17
N GLY A 789 5.58 19.61 46.12
CA GLY A 789 5.23 19.63 47.53
C GLY A 789 5.73 20.83 48.35
N TYR A 790 6.68 21.59 47.85
CA TYR A 790 7.29 22.70 48.58
C TYR A 790 7.38 23.96 47.72
N LYS A 791 6.24 24.55 47.36
CA LYS A 791 6.20 25.92 46.83
C LYS A 791 5.71 26.96 47.85
N TYR A 792 5.53 26.56 49.10
CA TYR A 792 5.30 27.51 50.19
C TYR A 792 6.19 27.12 51.38
N GLY A 793 7.25 27.85 51.58
CA GLY A 793 7.99 27.86 52.86
C GLY A 793 9.51 27.65 52.74
N TYR A 794 10.22 28.77 52.87
CA TYR A 794 11.60 28.94 53.34
C TYR A 794 12.76 28.43 52.50
N HIS A 795 13.32 29.38 51.82
CA HIS A 795 14.66 29.43 51.27
C HIS A 795 15.68 29.47 52.42
N TYR A 796 16.36 28.36 52.69
CA TYR A 796 17.71 28.38 53.30
C TYR A 796 18.49 27.17 52.78
N GLY A 797 19.64 27.48 52.15
CA GLY A 797 20.51 26.50 51.52
C GLY A 797 21.25 25.63 52.52
N TYR A 798 21.51 24.41 52.10
CA TYR A 798 22.71 23.67 52.42
C TYR A 798 23.03 22.72 51.28
N ALA A 799 24.04 23.09 50.54
CA ALA A 799 24.73 22.18 49.63
C ALA A 799 25.72 21.33 50.45
N GLY A 800 25.78 20.06 50.11
CA GLY A 800 26.86 19.20 50.55
C GLY A 800 26.42 18.06 51.47
N TYR A 801 26.49 16.87 50.91
CA TYR A 801 26.93 15.56 51.42
C TYR A 801 26.21 14.42 50.73
N THR A 802 26.76 14.06 49.60
CA THR A 802 26.67 12.71 49.07
C THR A 802 28.08 12.14 49.11
N LYS A 803 28.32 11.20 50.04
CA LYS A 803 29.27 10.09 49.86
C LYS A 803 29.04 9.00 50.89
N GLU A 804 28.90 7.79 50.36
CA GLU A 804 29.41 6.51 50.88
C GLU A 804 28.90 6.01 52.25
N GLU A 805 28.11 4.97 52.29
CA GLU A 805 28.38 3.53 52.43
C GLU A 805 27.13 2.69 52.20
#